data_001b9bd169723c38ed90776270cdef8c
#
_entry.id   001b9bd169723c38ed90776270cdef8c
#
_cell.length_a   1.000
_cell.length_b   1.000
_cell.length_c   1.000
_cell.angle_alpha   90.00
_cell.angle_beta   90.00
_cell.angle_gamma   90.00
#
_symmetry.space_group_name_H-M   'P 1'
#
loop_
_entity.id
_entity.type
_entity.pdbx_description
1 polymer ?
#
loop_
_entity_poly.entity_id
_entity_poly.type
_entity_poly.pdbx_seq_one_letter_code
_entity_poly.pdbx_strand_id
1 'polypeptide(L)'
;MNPIPENQILDLKTKSGWRRALNWAFGLIIFTWVAVLMAWSALHIFIVPRIGEYREVLQQQASRALGIRVEIGRISSQGGWLVPWFEVNDMALFDREGREALRLPRVQAAVSPLSVLFGQFEQLDIDKPELEIRRDVQGHVWVAGLDTSTAGDGRGADWFFSQPEFVVRQGVVHWRDESRSAVVQASAPVLTLQGLDVLVKNHGFQHALRVDATPPQALGQRLSVHGKFYHLPWQRAGDTSQWTGELFTDLPYVDLAALRQWVAMDKGLSLQEGRGAVRLWTDVKKGQPIGVTADVALDAVAARLGADLLPLSLRHVHGRVGAQWQGGEVEISSQDLVFDTQEGEHWPGGVLRVSWRGEAFNSGTLSADRLDLDALVQVSQRVPLSERMRDLLARAQPQGQVNQLKATWQINDDASLHYSARGQVRQLSMQRDALPDSPLAHVPGMQAAQLEFDFTQKGGKARVSIHKGSLTLPLGLDEPYIALEEASAQIAWQLKGDDVAVQFTQGRVVNDDMAGEFSGHWTTGEGDARLPGALDLTASLSRAKVAQVHRYLPNTLPADVRAYVRDAVKAGDASHVSMRLRGNLNDMPFDNPKLGDFRIVAQVSQGKYAYAPPEPPKPKVTPRLAWPALTEVNGELVFDRSALHFKGRTQLAGAPGITWQKVEAHIPQLAQSVVSVTGEARGPVAQVLDVISKSALNELTGTVLSQSQATGDANFKLALTLPIDKLEASKVQGSVVFADNALQIIPGTPVLNRTRGTLQFSEQGFQLKAVQAQLLGGDAVLDGGLSFVAEEGQSPLQLKIHGDLTAEGLQRARELGFVSRLAQRASGKSSYSATLGLRRGEPELLISSDLKGMALNLPAPLNKPTQMAMPLRIETQLTRESLQAKSRVLQDQIKVTLGRVVSV
;
A
#
# COMPACT_ATOMS: atom_id res chain seq x y z
N MET A 1 -55.92 31.86 66.99
CA MET A 1 -57.37 31.70 67.03
C MET A 1 -57.75 30.54 66.19
N ASN A 2 -58.34 29.61 66.83
CA ASN A 2 -58.99 28.44 66.40
C ASN A 2 -58.21 27.11 66.31
N PRO A 3 -58.87 26.04 66.75
CA PRO A 3 -58.23 25.11 67.68
C PRO A 3 -58.04 23.74 67.02
N ILE A 4 -57.20 22.94 67.72
CA ILE A 4 -56.93 21.51 67.49
C ILE A 4 -58.18 20.69 67.71
N PRO A 5 -58.50 19.67 66.87
CA PRO A 5 -59.37 18.59 67.27
C PRO A 5 -58.60 17.36 67.71
N GLU A 6 -59.17 16.84 68.85
CA GLU A 6 -58.86 15.68 69.64
C GLU A 6 -58.65 14.34 68.88
N ASN A 7 -57.72 13.54 69.48
CA ASN A 7 -57.68 12.10 69.60
C ASN A 7 -58.71 11.26 68.86
N GLN A 8 -58.14 10.41 67.97
CA GLN A 8 -58.70 9.07 67.74
C GLN A 8 -57.67 8.04 68.18
N ILE A 9 -57.90 7.40 69.27
CA ILE A 9 -57.29 6.22 69.80
C ILE A 9 -57.67 5.08 68.86
N LEU A 10 -56.68 4.65 68.02
CA LEU A 10 -56.86 3.47 67.24
C LEU A 10 -56.65 2.24 68.15
N ASP A 11 -57.68 1.53 68.25
CA ASP A 11 -57.88 0.31 68.99
C ASP A 11 -56.89 -0.82 68.60
N LEU A 12 -55.93 -1.12 69.49
CA LEU A 12 -54.97 -2.22 69.36
C LEU A 12 -55.68 -3.57 69.69
N LYS A 13 -56.57 -4.02 68.81
CA LYS A 13 -57.19 -5.36 68.91
C LYS A 13 -56.70 -6.39 67.91
N THR A 14 -55.47 -6.25 67.33
CA THR A 14 -54.86 -7.25 66.34
C THR A 14 -53.72 -8.10 66.92
N LYS A 15 -53.37 -7.99 68.17
CA LYS A 15 -52.28 -8.81 68.76
C LYS A 15 -52.62 -10.25 69.14
N SER A 16 -53.86 -10.69 69.07
CA SER A 16 -54.28 -12.04 69.41
C SER A 16 -54.10 -13.06 68.26
N GLY A 17 -54.22 -12.65 66.98
CA GLY A 17 -54.06 -13.54 65.82
C GLY A 17 -52.61 -13.93 65.58
N TRP A 18 -51.66 -13.03 65.68
CA TRP A 18 -50.25 -13.25 65.50
C TRP A 18 -49.63 -14.24 66.56
N ARG A 19 -50.03 -14.07 67.82
CA ARG A 19 -49.56 -14.99 68.87
C ARG A 19 -50.12 -16.42 68.69
N ARG A 20 -51.38 -16.55 68.23
CA ARG A 20 -51.95 -17.86 67.88
C ARG A 20 -51.23 -18.48 66.71
N ALA A 21 -50.95 -17.73 65.61
CA ALA A 21 -50.15 -18.20 64.46
C ALA A 21 -48.74 -18.60 64.88
N LEU A 22 -48.07 -17.85 65.77
CA LEU A 22 -46.75 -18.17 66.24
C LEU A 22 -46.75 -19.44 67.14
N ASN A 23 -47.76 -19.59 67.98
CA ASN A 23 -47.90 -20.82 68.77
C ASN A 23 -48.21 -22.05 67.89
N TRP A 24 -49.04 -21.91 66.85
CA TRP A 24 -49.25 -22.95 65.85
C TRP A 24 -47.98 -23.30 65.07
N ALA A 25 -47.23 -22.33 64.69
CA ALA A 25 -45.91 -22.54 64.02
C ALA A 25 -44.95 -23.20 64.98
N PHE A 26 -44.89 -22.77 66.23
CA PHE A 26 -43.99 -23.44 67.22
C PHE A 26 -44.45 -24.86 67.57
N GLY A 27 -45.78 -25.05 67.65
CA GLY A 27 -46.36 -26.41 67.82
C GLY A 27 -46.07 -27.30 66.62
N LEU A 28 -46.10 -26.80 65.40
CA LEU A 28 -45.75 -27.54 64.18
C LEU A 28 -44.26 -27.89 64.16
N ILE A 29 -43.39 -26.99 64.58
CA ILE A 29 -41.94 -27.24 64.71
C ILE A 29 -41.65 -28.33 65.74
N ILE A 30 -42.25 -28.23 66.88
CA ILE A 30 -42.08 -29.25 67.92
C ILE A 30 -42.61 -30.60 67.44
N PHE A 31 -43.82 -30.63 66.87
CA PHE A 31 -44.38 -31.85 66.28
C PHE A 31 -43.49 -32.48 65.22
N THR A 32 -42.91 -31.65 64.32
CA THR A 32 -41.95 -32.12 63.35
C THR A 32 -40.70 -32.72 64.00
N TRP A 33 -40.13 -32.08 65.02
CA TRP A 33 -39.00 -32.58 65.75
C TRP A 33 -39.26 -33.89 66.51
N VAL A 34 -40.45 -34.00 67.12
CA VAL A 34 -40.88 -35.24 67.81
C VAL A 34 -41.10 -36.37 66.79
N ALA A 35 -41.68 -36.05 65.59
CA ALA A 35 -41.87 -37.04 64.54
C ALA A 35 -40.51 -37.54 64.00
N VAL A 36 -39.55 -36.60 63.79
CA VAL A 36 -38.16 -36.92 63.39
C VAL A 36 -37.49 -37.81 64.44
N LEU A 37 -37.62 -37.48 65.69
CA LEU A 37 -37.00 -38.25 66.82
C LEU A 37 -37.64 -39.64 66.95
N MET A 38 -38.96 -39.78 66.77
CA MET A 38 -39.60 -41.07 66.73
C MET A 38 -39.16 -41.94 65.52
N ALA A 39 -39.10 -41.30 64.28
CA ALA A 39 -38.62 -42.02 63.16
C ALA A 39 -37.17 -42.50 63.31
N TRP A 40 -36.31 -41.64 63.90
CA TRP A 40 -34.94 -41.95 64.22
C TRP A 40 -34.80 -43.09 65.19
N SER A 41 -35.59 -43.04 66.31
CA SER A 41 -35.59 -44.12 67.28
C SER A 41 -36.09 -45.45 66.68
N ALA A 42 -37.11 -45.41 65.88
CA ALA A 42 -37.62 -46.55 65.15
C ALA A 42 -36.58 -47.16 64.21
N LEU A 43 -35.87 -46.36 63.52
CA LEU A 43 -34.78 -46.80 62.63
C LEU A 43 -33.70 -47.54 63.42
N HIS A 44 -33.21 -46.96 64.53
CA HIS A 44 -32.11 -47.50 65.28
C HIS A 44 -32.48 -48.74 66.15
N ILE A 45 -33.70 -48.81 66.69
CA ILE A 45 -34.11 -49.88 67.61
C ILE A 45 -34.67 -51.07 66.86
N PHE A 46 -35.40 -50.80 65.71
CA PHE A 46 -36.14 -51.87 65.03
C PHE A 46 -35.53 -52.29 63.68
N ILE A 47 -34.99 -51.31 62.87
CA ILE A 47 -34.58 -51.62 61.53
C ILE A 47 -33.11 -51.96 61.50
N VAL A 48 -32.18 -51.15 62.06
CA VAL A 48 -30.74 -51.32 61.95
C VAL A 48 -30.28 -52.68 62.46
N PRO A 49 -30.73 -53.20 63.65
CA PRO A 49 -30.25 -54.49 64.09
C PRO A 49 -30.79 -55.71 63.38
N ARG A 50 -31.91 -55.54 62.64
CA ARG A 50 -32.62 -56.62 61.90
C ARG A 50 -32.66 -56.43 60.39
N ILE A 51 -31.82 -55.61 59.84
CA ILE A 51 -31.89 -55.23 58.39
C ILE A 51 -31.80 -56.44 57.48
N GLY A 52 -31.10 -57.50 57.90
CA GLY A 52 -31.03 -58.78 57.16
C GLY A 52 -32.36 -59.47 56.95
N GLU A 53 -33.30 -59.33 57.92
CA GLU A 53 -34.64 -59.91 57.85
C GLU A 53 -35.53 -59.17 56.87
N TYR A 54 -35.26 -57.90 56.62
CA TYR A 54 -35.98 -57.03 55.62
C TYR A 54 -35.49 -57.20 54.18
N ARG A 55 -34.54 -58.07 53.89
CA ARG A 55 -33.94 -58.28 52.56
C ARG A 55 -35.00 -58.44 51.48
N GLU A 56 -35.95 -59.35 51.63
CA GLU A 56 -37.01 -59.63 50.66
C GLU A 56 -37.96 -58.48 50.40
N VAL A 57 -38.31 -57.73 51.48
CA VAL A 57 -39.13 -56.53 51.40
C VAL A 57 -38.40 -55.44 50.63
N LEU A 58 -37.14 -55.21 50.95
CA LEU A 58 -36.31 -54.22 50.25
C LEU A 58 -36.09 -54.61 48.79
N GLN A 59 -35.89 -55.84 48.48
CA GLN A 59 -35.77 -56.37 47.14
C GLN A 59 -37.09 -56.13 46.34
N GLN A 60 -38.23 -56.41 46.94
CA GLN A 60 -39.54 -56.10 46.28
C GLN A 60 -39.78 -54.59 46.10
N GLN A 61 -39.41 -53.79 47.10
CA GLN A 61 -39.57 -52.31 46.98
C GLN A 61 -38.60 -51.72 45.95
N ALA A 62 -37.35 -52.19 45.92
CA ALA A 62 -36.40 -51.80 44.93
C ALA A 62 -36.85 -52.19 43.52
N SER A 63 -37.35 -53.43 43.36
CA SER A 63 -37.92 -53.89 42.09
C SER A 63 -39.13 -53.09 41.62
N ARG A 64 -40.01 -52.69 42.57
CA ARG A 64 -41.17 -51.82 42.27
C ARG A 64 -40.73 -50.38 41.89
N ALA A 65 -39.78 -49.84 42.65
CA ALA A 65 -39.29 -48.44 42.41
C ALA A 65 -38.54 -48.31 41.08
N LEU A 66 -37.75 -49.33 40.72
CA LEU A 66 -36.97 -49.34 39.50
C LEU A 66 -37.74 -49.94 38.32
N GLY A 67 -38.86 -50.58 38.54
CA GLY A 67 -39.67 -51.21 37.44
C GLY A 67 -39.02 -52.45 36.84
N ILE A 68 -37.97 -53.01 37.45
CA ILE A 68 -37.19 -54.16 36.99
C ILE A 68 -36.94 -55.13 38.16
N ARG A 69 -36.64 -56.40 37.87
CA ARG A 69 -36.27 -57.36 38.86
C ARG A 69 -34.92 -57.03 39.51
N VAL A 70 -34.90 -56.84 40.82
CA VAL A 70 -33.67 -56.63 41.61
C VAL A 70 -33.51 -57.82 42.53
N GLU A 71 -32.32 -58.38 42.56
CA GLU A 71 -31.90 -59.41 43.55
C GLU A 71 -30.83 -58.85 44.47
N ILE A 72 -31.00 -59.08 45.73
CA ILE A 72 -30.09 -58.62 46.76
C ILE A 72 -29.46 -59.84 47.47
N GLY A 73 -28.11 -60.00 47.41
CA GLY A 73 -27.39 -61.11 48.05
C GLY A 73 -27.40 -61.02 49.57
N ARG A 74 -26.63 -60.09 50.11
CA ARG A 74 -26.51 -59.91 51.57
C ARG A 74 -26.67 -58.43 51.92
N ILE A 75 -27.42 -58.19 53.00
CA ILE A 75 -27.51 -56.84 53.59
C ILE A 75 -26.95 -56.87 55.00
N SER A 76 -26.12 -55.90 55.33
CA SER A 76 -25.54 -55.71 56.66
C SER A 76 -25.58 -54.24 57.03
N SER A 77 -25.61 -53.94 58.31
CA SER A 77 -25.49 -52.56 58.81
C SER A 77 -24.10 -52.32 59.37
N GLN A 78 -23.53 -51.18 59.05
CA GLN A 78 -22.29 -50.69 59.71
C GLN A 78 -22.66 -49.50 60.57
N GLY A 79 -22.35 -49.54 61.85
CA GLY A 79 -22.80 -48.59 62.84
C GLY A 79 -22.22 -47.19 62.70
N GLY A 80 -23.05 -46.18 62.41
CA GLY A 80 -22.87 -44.78 62.77
C GLY A 80 -23.94 -44.34 63.73
N TRP A 81 -23.58 -43.67 64.85
CA TRP A 81 -24.58 -43.24 65.85
C TRP A 81 -25.60 -42.25 65.35
N LEU A 82 -25.20 -41.35 64.42
CA LEU A 82 -26.05 -40.34 63.83
C LEU A 82 -26.63 -40.77 62.50
N VAL A 83 -25.86 -41.43 61.65
CA VAL A 83 -26.24 -41.85 60.28
C VAL A 83 -25.76 -43.28 60.10
N PRO A 84 -26.64 -44.32 60.25
CA PRO A 84 -26.30 -45.72 59.99
C PRO A 84 -26.04 -45.91 58.46
N TRP A 85 -25.06 -46.74 58.17
CA TRP A 85 -24.74 -47.21 56.82
C TRP A 85 -25.27 -48.62 56.62
N PHE A 86 -26.00 -48.82 55.54
CA PHE A 86 -26.41 -50.17 55.13
C PHE A 86 -25.53 -50.59 53.94
N GLU A 87 -24.97 -51.71 54.03
CA GLU A 87 -24.14 -52.32 53.00
C GLU A 87 -24.88 -53.49 52.37
N VAL A 88 -25.05 -53.40 51.05
CA VAL A 88 -25.64 -54.45 50.23
C VAL A 88 -24.54 -55.05 49.38
N ASN A 89 -24.30 -56.31 49.50
CA ASN A 89 -23.32 -57.02 48.71
C ASN A 89 -24.03 -57.93 47.68
N ASP A 90 -23.44 -58.05 46.49
CA ASP A 90 -23.95 -58.82 45.35
C ASP A 90 -25.39 -58.47 44.95
N MET A 91 -25.63 -57.18 44.64
CA MET A 91 -26.91 -56.75 44.10
C MET A 91 -26.92 -56.95 42.58
N ALA A 92 -27.92 -57.62 42.03
CA ALA A 92 -28.10 -57.85 40.60
C ALA A 92 -29.42 -57.24 40.14
N LEU A 93 -29.34 -56.50 39.00
CA LEU A 93 -30.49 -55.94 38.32
C LEU A 93 -30.68 -56.72 37.00
N PHE A 94 -31.95 -57.04 36.70
CA PHE A 94 -32.29 -57.84 35.53
C PHE A 94 -33.12 -56.98 34.57
N ASP A 95 -32.88 -57.16 33.24
CA ASP A 95 -33.70 -56.54 32.20
C ASP A 95 -35.10 -57.16 32.17
N ARG A 96 -35.96 -56.61 31.23
CA ARG A 96 -37.33 -57.15 31.08
C ARG A 96 -37.39 -58.54 30.53
N GLU A 97 -36.31 -59.00 29.89
CA GLU A 97 -36.11 -60.36 29.37
C GLU A 97 -35.55 -61.33 30.42
N GLY A 98 -35.27 -60.85 31.64
CA GLY A 98 -34.77 -61.67 32.76
C GLY A 98 -33.26 -61.95 32.66
N ARG A 99 -32.47 -61.21 31.88
CA ARG A 99 -31.00 -61.30 31.81
C ARG A 99 -30.40 -60.37 32.83
N GLU A 100 -29.30 -60.77 33.44
CA GLU A 100 -28.53 -59.87 34.34
C GLU A 100 -28.01 -58.65 33.56
N ALA A 101 -28.58 -57.51 33.86
CA ALA A 101 -28.30 -56.25 33.17
C ALA A 101 -27.20 -55.42 33.90
N LEU A 102 -27.15 -55.55 35.21
CA LEU A 102 -26.17 -54.84 36.04
C LEU A 102 -25.89 -55.63 37.34
N ARG A 103 -24.62 -55.81 37.64
CA ARG A 103 -24.17 -56.36 38.90
C ARG A 103 -23.42 -55.29 39.69
N LEU A 104 -23.86 -55.08 40.91
CA LEU A 104 -23.26 -54.17 41.88
C LEU A 104 -22.61 -54.97 43.01
N PRO A 105 -21.28 -55.14 42.99
CA PRO A 105 -20.61 -55.96 43.98
C PRO A 105 -20.82 -55.48 45.42
N ARG A 106 -20.84 -54.13 45.60
CA ARG A 106 -21.06 -53.51 46.89
C ARG A 106 -21.74 -52.16 46.72
N VAL A 107 -22.85 -51.98 47.43
CA VAL A 107 -23.61 -50.74 47.53
C VAL A 107 -23.73 -50.33 48.99
N GLN A 108 -23.35 -49.16 49.33
CA GLN A 108 -23.48 -48.58 50.66
C GLN A 108 -24.47 -47.43 50.61
N ALA A 109 -25.46 -47.46 51.51
CA ALA A 109 -26.48 -46.42 51.60
C ALA A 109 -26.47 -45.82 53.01
N ALA A 110 -26.24 -44.51 53.10
CA ALA A 110 -26.37 -43.78 54.34
C ALA A 110 -27.82 -43.36 54.57
N VAL A 111 -28.38 -43.61 55.72
CA VAL A 111 -29.78 -43.25 56.04
C VAL A 111 -29.83 -42.33 57.25
N SER A 112 -30.32 -41.09 57.03
CA SER A 112 -30.54 -40.12 58.08
C SER A 112 -32.02 -40.10 58.53
N PRO A 113 -32.37 -39.48 59.67
CA PRO A 113 -33.79 -39.31 60.07
C PRO A 113 -34.65 -38.63 58.96
N LEU A 114 -34.04 -37.71 58.19
CA LEU A 114 -34.71 -37.05 57.05
C LEU A 114 -34.90 -38.02 55.91
N SER A 115 -33.91 -38.91 55.70
CA SER A 115 -33.99 -39.97 54.66
C SER A 115 -35.22 -40.83 54.83
N VAL A 116 -35.54 -41.19 56.08
CA VAL A 116 -36.75 -42.00 56.39
C VAL A 116 -38.03 -41.21 56.11
N LEU A 117 -38.03 -39.91 56.40
CA LEU A 117 -39.19 -39.04 56.22
C LEU A 117 -39.53 -38.78 54.72
N PHE A 118 -38.49 -38.61 53.90
CA PHE A 118 -38.59 -38.24 52.46
C PHE A 118 -38.39 -39.41 51.52
N GLY A 119 -38.07 -40.61 52.03
CA GLY A 119 -37.79 -41.80 51.17
C GLY A 119 -36.54 -41.70 50.34
N GLN A 120 -35.54 -40.97 50.84
CA GLN A 120 -34.25 -40.70 50.16
C GLN A 120 -33.07 -41.29 50.98
N PHE A 121 -31.96 -41.52 50.35
CA PHE A 121 -30.71 -41.78 51.03
C PHE A 121 -29.91 -40.49 51.20
N GLU A 122 -29.21 -40.35 52.33
CA GLU A 122 -28.30 -39.21 52.51
C GLU A 122 -27.13 -39.27 51.57
N GLN A 123 -26.58 -40.48 51.39
CA GLN A 123 -25.54 -40.80 50.44
C GLN A 123 -25.70 -42.24 49.97
N LEU A 124 -25.54 -42.44 48.64
CA LEU A 124 -25.51 -43.76 48.02
C LEU A 124 -24.11 -43.92 47.37
N ASP A 125 -23.34 -44.88 47.87
CA ASP A 125 -21.98 -45.19 47.40
C ASP A 125 -22.00 -46.59 46.75
N ILE A 126 -21.52 -46.65 45.49
CA ILE A 126 -21.45 -47.86 44.72
C ILE A 126 -19.98 -48.15 44.38
N ASP A 127 -19.48 -49.28 44.84
CA ASP A 127 -18.08 -49.68 44.66
C ASP A 127 -17.96 -50.67 43.48
N LYS A 128 -17.09 -50.35 42.52
CA LYS A 128 -16.72 -51.18 41.37
C LYS A 128 -17.89 -51.70 40.53
N PRO A 129 -18.87 -50.85 40.15
CA PRO A 129 -19.91 -51.31 39.20
C PRO A 129 -19.33 -51.53 37.82
N GLU A 130 -19.87 -52.50 37.10
CA GLU A 130 -19.57 -52.73 35.69
C GLU A 130 -20.83 -52.43 34.91
N LEU A 131 -20.76 -51.40 34.04
CA LEU A 131 -21.90 -50.84 33.32
C LEU A 131 -21.71 -50.99 31.81
N GLU A 132 -22.69 -51.60 31.14
CA GLU A 132 -22.78 -51.55 29.70
C GLU A 132 -23.73 -50.43 29.26
N ILE A 133 -23.22 -49.51 28.41
CA ILE A 133 -24.02 -48.45 27.75
C ILE A 133 -23.99 -48.73 26.28
N ARG A 134 -25.15 -48.86 25.68
CA ARG A 134 -25.31 -49.23 24.27
C ARG A 134 -26.21 -48.21 23.58
N ARG A 135 -25.76 -47.67 22.45
CA ARG A 135 -26.60 -46.91 21.53
C ARG A 135 -27.00 -47.80 20.36
N ASP A 136 -28.31 -48.02 20.15
CA ASP A 136 -28.81 -48.85 19.05
C ASP A 136 -28.83 -48.11 17.69
N VAL A 137 -29.19 -48.85 16.61
CA VAL A 137 -29.25 -48.32 15.24
C VAL A 137 -30.32 -47.24 15.06
N GLN A 138 -31.30 -47.15 15.94
CA GLN A 138 -32.35 -46.15 15.99
C GLN A 138 -31.92 -44.92 16.77
N GLY A 139 -30.75 -44.94 17.44
CA GLY A 139 -30.21 -43.88 18.23
C GLY A 139 -30.69 -43.89 19.70
N HIS A 140 -31.43 -44.92 20.17
CA HIS A 140 -31.82 -45.06 21.54
C HIS A 140 -30.63 -45.50 22.41
N VAL A 141 -30.52 -44.93 23.60
CA VAL A 141 -29.47 -45.25 24.55
C VAL A 141 -30.00 -46.24 25.59
N TRP A 142 -29.27 -47.34 25.73
CA TRP A 142 -29.52 -48.38 26.69
C TRP A 142 -28.44 -48.32 27.77
N VAL A 143 -28.83 -48.25 29.04
CA VAL A 143 -27.91 -48.25 30.17
C VAL A 143 -28.20 -49.51 30.99
N ALA A 144 -27.23 -50.39 31.13
CA ALA A 144 -27.36 -51.66 31.81
C ALA A 144 -28.59 -52.47 31.34
N GLY A 145 -28.83 -52.52 30.00
CA GLY A 145 -29.96 -53.20 29.39
C GLY A 145 -31.33 -52.51 29.51
N LEU A 146 -31.38 -51.34 30.11
CA LEU A 146 -32.56 -50.52 30.28
C LEU A 146 -32.64 -49.43 29.20
N ASP A 147 -33.72 -49.36 28.46
CA ASP A 147 -33.95 -48.30 27.47
C ASP A 147 -34.25 -46.97 28.20
N THR A 148 -33.35 -46.02 28.06
CA THR A 148 -33.52 -44.66 28.65
C THR A 148 -34.37 -43.75 27.78
N SER A 149 -34.66 -44.11 26.54
CA SER A 149 -35.43 -43.31 25.58
C SER A 149 -36.93 -43.59 25.60
N THR A 150 -37.34 -44.79 25.97
CA THR A 150 -38.74 -45.10 26.18
C THR A 150 -39.21 -44.49 27.47
N ALA A 151 -40.15 -43.60 27.34
CA ALA A 151 -40.79 -42.91 28.45
C ALA A 151 -41.42 -43.92 29.44
N GLY A 152 -40.58 -44.46 30.30
CA GLY A 152 -41.05 -44.85 31.63
C GLY A 152 -41.61 -43.57 32.27
N ASP A 153 -42.45 -43.69 33.30
CA ASP A 153 -43.07 -42.54 33.98
C ASP A 153 -42.00 -41.53 34.57
N GLY A 154 -40.72 -41.72 34.28
CA GLY A 154 -39.55 -40.92 34.69
C GLY A 154 -39.27 -40.97 36.19
N ARG A 155 -40.04 -41.77 36.90
CA ARG A 155 -39.89 -41.87 38.39
C ARG A 155 -38.54 -42.33 38.84
N GLY A 156 -37.88 -43.20 38.10
CA GLY A 156 -36.52 -43.70 38.41
C GLY A 156 -35.47 -42.59 38.32
N ALA A 157 -35.52 -41.78 37.26
CA ALA A 157 -34.62 -40.66 37.14
C ALA A 157 -34.92 -39.58 38.18
N ASP A 158 -36.17 -39.28 38.46
CA ASP A 158 -36.54 -38.34 39.53
C ASP A 158 -36.05 -38.83 40.89
N TRP A 159 -36.21 -40.12 41.18
CA TRP A 159 -35.70 -40.69 42.40
C TRP A 159 -34.19 -40.57 42.50
N PHE A 160 -33.48 -40.91 41.43
CA PHE A 160 -32.00 -40.81 41.37
C PHE A 160 -31.52 -39.38 41.60
N PHE A 161 -32.06 -38.38 40.89
CA PHE A 161 -31.66 -36.99 41.05
C PHE A 161 -32.28 -36.32 42.25
N SER A 162 -33.17 -36.99 43.00
CA SER A 162 -33.64 -36.55 44.29
C SER A 162 -32.69 -36.94 45.45
N GLN A 163 -31.77 -37.91 45.23
CA GLN A 163 -30.81 -38.30 46.25
C GLN A 163 -29.79 -37.17 46.49
N PRO A 164 -29.55 -36.76 47.76
CA PRO A 164 -28.59 -35.68 48.07
C PRO A 164 -27.20 -35.93 47.55
N GLU A 165 -26.67 -37.16 47.71
CA GLU A 165 -25.34 -37.53 47.22
C GLU A 165 -25.31 -38.94 46.65
N PHE A 166 -24.73 -39.08 45.46
CA PHE A 166 -24.53 -40.33 44.75
C PHE A 166 -23.06 -40.45 44.37
N VAL A 167 -22.42 -41.55 44.74
CA VAL A 167 -21.00 -41.81 44.53
C VAL A 167 -20.82 -43.13 43.83
N VAL A 168 -19.99 -43.16 42.79
CA VAL A 168 -19.46 -44.40 42.19
C VAL A 168 -17.97 -44.36 42.34
N ARG A 169 -17.37 -45.45 42.73
CA ARG A 169 -15.94 -45.61 42.88
C ARG A 169 -15.41 -46.78 42.08
N GLN A 170 -14.29 -46.50 41.37
CA GLN A 170 -13.55 -47.49 40.59
C GLN A 170 -14.42 -48.32 39.62
N GLY A 171 -15.51 -47.74 39.05
CA GLY A 171 -16.37 -48.38 38.09
C GLY A 171 -15.68 -48.64 36.74
N VAL A 172 -16.34 -49.49 35.94
CA VAL A 172 -15.96 -49.76 34.57
C VAL A 172 -17.18 -49.53 33.69
N VAL A 173 -17.01 -48.76 32.61
CA VAL A 173 -18.08 -48.52 31.61
C VAL A 173 -17.64 -49.05 30.27
N HIS A 174 -18.52 -49.89 29.68
CA HIS A 174 -18.40 -50.37 28.33
C HIS A 174 -19.39 -49.61 27.42
N TRP A 175 -18.89 -48.72 26.56
CA TRP A 175 -19.71 -48.00 25.59
C TRP A 175 -19.69 -48.69 24.26
N ARG A 176 -20.87 -48.97 23.68
CA ARG A 176 -21.04 -49.52 22.34
C ARG A 176 -22.02 -48.70 21.54
N ASP A 177 -21.59 -48.21 20.38
CA ASP A 177 -22.45 -47.46 19.44
C ASP A 177 -22.76 -48.31 18.21
N GLU A 178 -23.93 -48.97 18.20
CA GLU A 178 -24.38 -49.82 17.10
C GLU A 178 -24.95 -49.01 15.93
N SER A 179 -25.30 -47.74 16.11
CA SER A 179 -25.79 -46.90 15.01
C SER A 179 -24.77 -46.73 13.91
N ARG A 180 -23.50 -46.96 14.19
CA ARG A 180 -22.36 -46.86 13.24
C ARG A 180 -22.03 -48.18 12.56
N SER A 181 -22.49 -49.30 13.05
CA SER A 181 -22.21 -50.63 12.47
C SER A 181 -22.85 -50.80 11.08
N ALA A 182 -23.91 -50.08 10.78
CA ALA A 182 -24.60 -50.12 9.48
C ALA A 182 -23.75 -49.48 8.36
N VAL A 183 -22.76 -48.66 8.65
CA VAL A 183 -21.90 -47.98 7.69
C VAL A 183 -20.55 -48.69 7.47
N VAL A 184 -20.12 -49.49 8.47
CA VAL A 184 -18.91 -50.29 8.41
C VAL A 184 -19.27 -51.74 8.69
N GLN A 185 -19.04 -52.67 7.79
CA GLN A 185 -19.34 -54.12 7.92
C GLN A 185 -18.58 -54.86 9.04
N ALA A 186 -18.12 -54.14 10.09
CA ALA A 186 -17.42 -54.67 11.23
C ALA A 186 -18.26 -54.50 12.50
N SER A 187 -18.16 -55.42 13.47
CA SER A 187 -18.78 -55.27 14.79
C SER A 187 -18.37 -53.93 15.45
N ALA A 188 -19.34 -53.21 16.01
CA ALA A 188 -19.12 -51.94 16.66
C ALA A 188 -18.02 -52.06 17.72
N PRO A 189 -16.98 -51.25 17.71
CA PRO A 189 -15.92 -51.26 18.71
C PRO A 189 -16.51 -50.91 20.07
N VAL A 190 -16.02 -51.54 21.13
CA VAL A 190 -16.38 -51.26 22.54
C VAL A 190 -15.37 -50.32 23.13
N LEU A 191 -15.80 -49.12 23.58
CA LEU A 191 -14.98 -48.24 24.36
C LEU A 191 -15.08 -48.58 25.85
N THR A 192 -14.00 -49.02 26.44
CA THR A 192 -13.95 -49.35 27.89
C THR A 192 -13.29 -48.21 28.66
N LEU A 193 -14.04 -47.56 29.53
CA LEU A 193 -13.57 -46.58 30.48
C LEU A 193 -13.34 -47.27 31.83
N GLN A 194 -12.13 -47.19 32.36
CA GLN A 194 -11.72 -47.80 33.64
C GLN A 194 -11.57 -46.74 34.73
N GLY A 195 -11.65 -47.19 35.99
CA GLY A 195 -11.47 -46.32 37.15
C GLY A 195 -12.48 -45.15 37.13
N LEU A 196 -13.74 -45.47 36.79
CA LEU A 196 -14.80 -44.48 36.77
C LEU A 196 -15.12 -44.09 38.24
N ASP A 197 -14.91 -42.83 38.53
CA ASP A 197 -15.37 -42.21 39.77
C ASP A 197 -16.44 -41.17 39.41
N VAL A 198 -17.65 -41.31 39.97
CA VAL A 198 -18.76 -40.38 39.76
C VAL A 198 -19.18 -39.83 41.11
N LEU A 199 -19.36 -38.52 41.16
CA LEU A 199 -19.94 -37.83 42.32
C LEU A 199 -21.06 -36.92 41.80
N VAL A 200 -22.29 -37.17 42.24
CA VAL A 200 -23.44 -36.31 42.01
C VAL A 200 -23.91 -35.76 43.34
N LYS A 201 -24.06 -34.44 43.43
CA LYS A 201 -24.62 -33.77 44.59
C LYS A 201 -25.84 -32.97 44.17
N ASN A 202 -26.94 -33.22 44.85
CA ASN A 202 -28.20 -32.55 44.56
C ASN A 202 -28.63 -31.72 45.78
N HIS A 203 -28.90 -30.43 45.58
CA HIS A 203 -29.40 -29.49 46.57
C HIS A 203 -30.64 -28.81 46.03
N GLY A 204 -31.82 -29.37 46.35
CA GLY A 204 -33.10 -28.87 45.87
C GLY A 204 -33.17 -28.89 44.32
N PHE A 205 -33.03 -27.75 43.71
CA PHE A 205 -33.13 -27.57 42.25
C PHE A 205 -31.74 -27.48 41.56
N GLN A 206 -30.67 -27.71 42.32
CA GLN A 206 -29.29 -27.63 41.79
C GLN A 206 -28.65 -29.02 41.82
N HIS A 207 -27.93 -29.34 40.74
CA HIS A 207 -27.23 -30.59 40.55
C HIS A 207 -25.76 -30.30 40.21
N ALA A 208 -24.87 -30.88 40.96
CA ALA A 208 -23.45 -30.84 40.70
C ALA A 208 -22.96 -32.26 40.36
N LEU A 209 -22.27 -32.37 39.25
CA LEU A 209 -21.76 -33.64 38.71
C LEU A 209 -20.25 -33.55 38.58
N ARG A 210 -19.55 -34.59 39.01
CA ARG A 210 -18.15 -34.88 38.71
C ARG A 210 -18.00 -36.30 38.24
N VAL A 211 -17.30 -36.48 37.11
CA VAL A 211 -16.97 -37.80 36.56
C VAL A 211 -15.50 -37.80 36.21
N ASP A 212 -14.77 -38.69 36.78
CA ASP A 212 -13.38 -38.97 36.43
C ASP A 212 -13.30 -40.39 35.85
N ALA A 213 -12.61 -40.57 34.72
CA ALA A 213 -12.49 -41.87 34.07
C ALA A 213 -11.17 -42.00 33.30
N THR A 214 -10.67 -43.21 33.15
CA THR A 214 -9.46 -43.50 32.39
C THR A 214 -9.85 -44.25 31.11
N PRO A 215 -9.70 -43.60 29.95
CA PRO A 215 -9.93 -44.25 28.66
C PRO A 215 -8.79 -45.22 28.32
N PRO A 216 -8.92 -46.07 27.29
CA PRO A 216 -7.81 -46.86 26.76
C PRO A 216 -6.61 -45.95 26.39
N GLN A 217 -5.40 -46.46 26.61
CA GLN A 217 -4.15 -45.72 26.35
C GLN A 217 -4.06 -45.11 24.95
N ALA A 218 -4.64 -45.78 23.96
CA ALA A 218 -4.68 -45.27 22.58
C ALA A 218 -5.53 -44.00 22.45
N LEU A 219 -6.44 -43.71 23.35
CA LEU A 219 -7.35 -42.55 23.29
C LEU A 219 -6.83 -41.38 24.13
N GLY A 220 -6.16 -41.69 25.25
CA GLY A 220 -5.69 -40.64 26.13
C GLY A 220 -5.39 -41.02 27.55
N GLN A 221 -5.34 -40.02 28.40
CA GLN A 221 -5.14 -40.13 29.85
C GLN A 221 -6.45 -39.93 30.60
N ARG A 222 -6.40 -40.10 31.92
CA ARG A 222 -7.54 -39.91 32.82
C ARG A 222 -8.19 -38.54 32.57
N LEU A 223 -9.46 -38.55 32.25
CA LEU A 223 -10.26 -37.38 32.02
C LEU A 223 -11.11 -36.99 33.21
N SER A 224 -11.50 -35.73 33.29
CA SER A 224 -12.44 -35.20 34.29
C SER A 224 -13.55 -34.41 33.65
N VAL A 225 -14.77 -34.68 34.08
CA VAL A 225 -15.97 -33.94 33.68
C VAL A 225 -16.65 -33.34 34.90
N HIS A 226 -16.90 -32.06 34.92
CA HIS A 226 -17.57 -31.37 36.01
C HIS A 226 -18.78 -30.64 35.44
N GLY A 227 -19.96 -30.85 36.05
CA GLY A 227 -21.20 -30.18 35.64
C GLY A 227 -21.86 -29.49 36.84
N LYS A 228 -22.49 -28.34 36.53
CA LYS A 228 -23.38 -27.63 37.44
C LYS A 228 -24.62 -27.26 36.69
N PHE A 229 -25.72 -27.83 37.12
CA PHE A 229 -27.02 -27.66 36.47
C PHE A 229 -28.08 -27.22 37.44
N TYR A 230 -29.15 -26.63 36.96
CA TYR A 230 -30.32 -26.29 37.69
C TYR A 230 -31.59 -26.47 36.84
N HIS A 231 -32.69 -26.73 37.48
CA HIS A 231 -34.03 -26.75 36.90
C HIS A 231 -34.96 -25.86 37.72
N LEU A 232 -36.14 -25.54 37.16
CA LEU A 232 -37.13 -24.71 37.89
C LEU A 232 -37.93 -25.56 38.89
N PRO A 233 -38.45 -24.98 40.01
CA PRO A 233 -39.13 -25.70 41.08
C PRO A 233 -40.33 -26.56 40.67
N TRP A 234 -40.97 -26.21 39.54
CA TRP A 234 -42.12 -26.93 39.00
C TRP A 234 -41.72 -27.97 37.94
N GLN A 235 -40.44 -28.12 37.64
CA GLN A 235 -39.92 -29.15 36.73
C GLN A 235 -39.47 -30.35 37.54
N ARG A 236 -39.44 -31.49 36.87
CA ARG A 236 -38.98 -32.75 37.48
C ARG A 236 -37.49 -32.79 37.55
N ALA A 237 -36.95 -33.25 38.67
CA ALA A 237 -35.48 -33.35 38.85
C ALA A 237 -34.83 -34.29 37.85
N GLY A 238 -35.49 -35.36 37.46
CA GLY A 238 -34.99 -36.35 36.49
C GLY A 238 -35.18 -35.97 35.01
N ASP A 239 -35.86 -34.86 34.72
CA ASP A 239 -36.05 -34.40 33.35
C ASP A 239 -34.87 -33.52 32.93
N THR A 240 -33.78 -34.18 32.51
CA THR A 240 -32.55 -33.54 32.06
C THR A 240 -32.74 -32.64 30.85
N SER A 241 -33.85 -32.83 30.10
CA SER A 241 -34.20 -31.93 28.98
C SER A 241 -34.57 -30.51 29.39
N GLN A 242 -34.83 -30.30 30.65
CA GLN A 242 -35.14 -28.96 31.26
C GLN A 242 -33.93 -28.35 31.96
N TRP A 243 -32.85 -29.08 32.08
CA TRP A 243 -31.67 -28.62 32.79
C TRP A 243 -30.98 -27.46 32.05
N THR A 244 -30.55 -26.50 32.84
CA THR A 244 -29.72 -25.38 32.37
C THR A 244 -28.47 -25.33 33.22
N GLY A 245 -27.31 -25.07 32.63
CA GLY A 245 -26.07 -25.03 33.38
C GLY A 245 -24.84 -25.12 32.52
N GLU A 246 -23.75 -25.52 33.13
CA GLU A 246 -22.42 -25.57 32.52
C GLU A 246 -21.79 -26.94 32.72
N LEU A 247 -21.09 -27.41 31.70
CA LEU A 247 -20.29 -28.62 31.74
C LEU A 247 -18.84 -28.25 31.42
N PHE A 248 -17.93 -28.61 32.30
CA PHE A 248 -16.49 -28.51 32.10
C PHE A 248 -15.89 -29.89 31.89
N THR A 249 -15.06 -30.06 30.86
CA THR A 249 -14.35 -31.30 30.56
C THR A 249 -12.85 -31.04 30.45
N ASP A 250 -12.05 -31.74 31.20
CA ASP A 250 -10.58 -31.68 31.16
C ASP A 250 -10.03 -32.98 30.59
N LEU A 251 -9.37 -32.86 29.44
CA LEU A 251 -8.70 -33.93 28.71
C LEU A 251 -7.20 -33.63 28.72
N PRO A 252 -6.44 -34.04 29.75
CA PRO A 252 -5.02 -33.73 29.84
C PRO A 252 -4.19 -34.24 28.66
N TYR A 253 -4.65 -35.34 28.07
CA TYR A 253 -4.11 -35.86 26.82
C TYR A 253 -5.18 -36.60 26.06
N VAL A 254 -5.32 -36.32 24.77
CA VAL A 254 -6.24 -36.96 23.84
C VAL A 254 -5.55 -37.18 22.48
N ASP A 255 -5.80 -38.34 21.87
CA ASP A 255 -5.48 -38.63 20.47
C ASP A 255 -6.73 -38.48 19.64
N LEU A 256 -6.76 -37.43 18.80
CA LEU A 256 -7.93 -37.06 18.00
C LEU A 256 -8.19 -38.06 16.88
N ALA A 257 -7.16 -38.70 16.34
CA ALA A 257 -7.31 -39.74 15.32
C ALA A 257 -8.04 -40.97 15.90
N ALA A 258 -7.67 -41.37 17.10
CA ALA A 258 -8.34 -42.45 17.81
C ALA A 258 -9.78 -42.07 18.23
N LEU A 259 -9.99 -40.79 18.63
CA LEU A 259 -11.31 -40.28 19.04
C LEU A 259 -12.30 -40.23 17.88
N ARG A 260 -11.84 -40.04 16.65
CA ARG A 260 -12.68 -40.02 15.43
C ARG A 260 -13.59 -41.23 15.27
N GLN A 261 -13.18 -42.39 15.80
CA GLN A 261 -13.97 -43.60 15.77
C GLN A 261 -15.24 -43.49 16.63
N TRP A 262 -15.27 -42.57 17.59
CA TRP A 262 -16.31 -42.41 18.60
C TRP A 262 -17.18 -41.16 18.44
N VAL A 263 -16.66 -40.13 17.74
CA VAL A 263 -17.34 -38.83 17.54
C VAL A 263 -17.74 -38.67 16.07
N ALA A 264 -19.03 -38.43 15.79
CA ALA A 264 -19.51 -38.09 14.46
C ALA A 264 -19.13 -36.64 14.17
N MET A 265 -18.39 -36.39 13.07
CA MET A 265 -18.13 -35.05 12.56
C MET A 265 -19.03 -34.76 11.36
N ASP A 266 -19.39 -33.51 11.17
CA ASP A 266 -20.24 -33.09 10.07
C ASP A 266 -19.56 -33.31 8.71
N LYS A 267 -20.33 -33.48 7.63
CA LYS A 267 -19.85 -33.92 6.30
C LYS A 267 -18.77 -33.01 5.66
N GLY A 268 -18.52 -31.79 6.18
CA GLY A 268 -17.54 -30.85 5.66
C GLY A 268 -16.24 -30.76 6.46
N LEU A 269 -16.25 -31.17 7.72
CA LEU A 269 -15.11 -31.09 8.64
C LEU A 269 -14.50 -32.47 8.86
N SER A 270 -13.21 -32.64 8.56
CA SER A 270 -12.50 -33.87 8.88
C SER A 270 -11.26 -33.58 9.70
N LEU A 271 -11.16 -34.19 10.88
CA LEU A 271 -9.98 -34.17 11.74
C LEU A 271 -9.29 -35.52 11.59
N GLN A 272 -8.09 -35.54 11.06
CA GLN A 272 -7.39 -36.79 10.71
C GLN A 272 -6.38 -37.20 11.78
N GLU A 273 -5.65 -36.22 12.30
CA GLU A 273 -4.59 -36.40 13.31
C GLU A 273 -4.63 -35.25 14.31
N GLY A 274 -3.98 -35.45 15.43
CA GLY A 274 -3.79 -34.44 16.47
C GLY A 274 -3.68 -35.07 17.85
N ARG A 275 -2.74 -34.61 18.67
CA ARG A 275 -2.48 -35.12 20.01
C ARG A 275 -2.21 -33.98 20.97
N GLY A 276 -2.70 -34.08 22.19
CA GLY A 276 -2.43 -33.06 23.19
C GLY A 276 -3.52 -32.88 24.23
N ALA A 277 -3.60 -31.71 24.81
CA ALA A 277 -4.57 -31.38 25.85
C ALA A 277 -5.73 -30.54 25.32
N VAL A 278 -6.91 -30.81 25.83
CA VAL A 278 -8.13 -30.06 25.52
C VAL A 278 -8.95 -29.83 26.79
N ARG A 279 -9.37 -28.60 27.03
CA ARG A 279 -10.35 -28.24 28.06
C ARG A 279 -11.57 -27.66 27.41
N LEU A 280 -12.75 -28.14 27.76
CA LEU A 280 -14.00 -27.76 27.15
C LEU A 280 -14.95 -27.18 28.22
N TRP A 281 -15.56 -26.06 27.91
CA TRP A 281 -16.73 -25.51 28.63
C TRP A 281 -17.91 -25.57 27.70
N THR A 282 -18.97 -26.23 28.11
CA THR A 282 -20.19 -26.36 27.34
C THR A 282 -21.35 -25.70 28.08
N ASP A 283 -21.97 -24.72 27.49
CA ASP A 283 -23.19 -24.09 28.00
C ASP A 283 -24.39 -24.92 27.58
N VAL A 284 -25.20 -25.31 28.53
CA VAL A 284 -26.41 -26.12 28.31
C VAL A 284 -27.65 -25.32 28.70
N LYS A 285 -28.65 -25.29 27.84
CA LYS A 285 -29.94 -24.64 28.09
C LYS A 285 -31.07 -25.58 27.64
N LYS A 286 -31.95 -25.91 28.59
CA LYS A 286 -33.03 -26.88 28.34
C LYS A 286 -32.52 -28.21 27.77
N GLY A 287 -31.47 -28.76 28.40
CA GLY A 287 -30.85 -30.00 28.00
C GLY A 287 -30.11 -30.02 26.66
N GLN A 288 -30.08 -28.89 25.99
CA GLN A 288 -29.38 -28.73 24.70
C GLN A 288 -28.11 -27.90 24.85
N PRO A 289 -27.00 -28.29 24.26
CA PRO A 289 -25.82 -27.44 24.21
C PRO A 289 -26.13 -26.22 23.34
N ILE A 290 -25.82 -25.02 23.84
CA ILE A 290 -25.99 -23.74 23.15
C ILE A 290 -24.68 -23.05 22.84
N GLY A 291 -23.58 -23.54 23.39
CA GLY A 291 -22.25 -23.03 23.16
C GLY A 291 -21.18 -23.96 23.69
N VAL A 292 -20.02 -23.89 23.09
CA VAL A 292 -18.81 -24.61 23.48
C VAL A 292 -17.62 -23.67 23.40
N THR A 293 -16.81 -23.64 24.44
CA THR A 293 -15.51 -23.00 24.46
C THR A 293 -14.44 -24.04 24.74
N ALA A 294 -13.36 -24.06 23.99
CA ALA A 294 -12.27 -25.00 24.15
C ALA A 294 -10.93 -24.27 24.25
N ASP A 295 -10.16 -24.59 25.31
CA ASP A 295 -8.73 -24.34 25.34
C ASP A 295 -8.04 -25.57 24.75
N VAL A 296 -7.25 -25.34 23.69
CA VAL A 296 -6.55 -26.41 22.98
C VAL A 296 -5.04 -26.21 23.06
N ALA A 297 -4.32 -27.31 23.21
CA ALA A 297 -2.87 -27.36 23.10
C ALA A 297 -2.52 -28.69 22.41
N LEU A 298 -2.44 -28.68 21.10
CA LEU A 298 -2.34 -29.85 20.26
C LEU A 298 -1.13 -29.81 19.36
N ASP A 299 -0.54 -30.96 19.12
CA ASP A 299 0.58 -31.20 18.22
C ASP A 299 0.17 -32.11 17.06
N ALA A 300 0.84 -31.95 15.92
CA ALA A 300 0.66 -32.75 14.72
C ALA A 300 -0.81 -32.88 14.29
N VAL A 301 -1.50 -31.74 14.21
CA VAL A 301 -2.92 -31.69 13.82
C VAL A 301 -3.04 -31.71 12.30
N ALA A 302 -3.80 -32.65 11.77
CA ALA A 302 -4.21 -32.68 10.37
C ALA A 302 -5.73 -32.55 10.29
N ALA A 303 -6.21 -31.48 9.69
CA ALA A 303 -7.62 -31.17 9.58
C ALA A 303 -7.98 -30.69 8.17
N ARG A 304 -9.22 -30.92 7.74
CA ARG A 304 -9.79 -30.28 6.56
C ARG A 304 -11.07 -29.55 6.97
N LEU A 305 -11.09 -28.25 6.74
CA LEU A 305 -12.17 -27.36 7.20
C LEU A 305 -13.33 -27.21 6.20
N GLY A 306 -13.26 -27.89 5.07
CA GLY A 306 -14.30 -27.92 4.04
C GLY A 306 -13.98 -28.92 2.93
N ALA A 307 -14.97 -29.40 2.22
CA ALA A 307 -14.80 -30.43 1.17
C ALA A 307 -13.85 -29.97 0.05
N ASP A 308 -13.94 -28.69 -0.33
CA ASP A 308 -13.16 -28.08 -1.42
C ASP A 308 -11.89 -27.39 -0.94
N LEU A 309 -11.55 -27.48 0.35
CA LEU A 309 -10.36 -26.85 0.91
C LEU A 309 -9.17 -27.80 0.95
N LEU A 310 -7.98 -27.24 0.83
CA LEU A 310 -6.75 -27.99 1.06
C LEU A 310 -6.65 -28.42 2.52
N PRO A 311 -6.01 -29.57 2.83
CA PRO A 311 -5.77 -29.99 4.20
C PRO A 311 -4.89 -28.96 4.94
N LEU A 312 -5.25 -28.68 6.18
CA LEU A 312 -4.49 -27.83 7.10
C LEU A 312 -3.67 -28.75 8.01
N SER A 313 -2.36 -28.75 7.83
CA SER A 313 -1.42 -29.54 8.63
C SER A 313 -0.67 -28.63 9.58
N LEU A 314 -0.94 -28.76 10.89
CA LEU A 314 -0.35 -27.94 11.93
C LEU A 314 0.68 -28.74 12.72
N ARG A 315 1.84 -28.16 12.96
CA ARG A 315 2.86 -28.72 13.85
C ARG A 315 2.46 -28.55 15.31
N HIS A 316 2.06 -27.34 15.66
CA HIS A 316 1.57 -26.96 16.96
C HIS A 316 0.36 -26.04 16.82
N VAL A 317 -0.60 -26.18 17.70
CA VAL A 317 -1.71 -25.22 17.84
C VAL A 317 -2.08 -25.07 19.30
N HIS A 318 -2.17 -23.84 19.79
CA HIS A 318 -2.63 -23.55 21.13
C HIS A 318 -3.44 -22.26 21.16
N GLY A 319 -4.39 -22.20 22.07
CA GLY A 319 -5.25 -21.04 22.26
C GLY A 319 -6.67 -21.45 22.61
N ARG A 320 -7.56 -20.49 22.54
CA ARG A 320 -8.99 -20.67 22.84
C ARG A 320 -9.82 -20.55 21.60
N VAL A 321 -10.75 -21.46 21.39
CA VAL A 321 -11.77 -21.41 20.34
C VAL A 321 -13.16 -21.55 20.97
N GLY A 322 -14.13 -20.85 20.42
CA GLY A 322 -15.51 -20.89 20.91
C GLY A 322 -16.49 -21.00 19.75
N ALA A 323 -17.59 -21.69 19.97
CA ALA A 323 -18.74 -21.70 19.11
C ALA A 323 -20.01 -21.56 19.95
N GLN A 324 -20.92 -20.65 19.57
CA GLN A 324 -22.21 -20.47 20.20
C GLN A 324 -23.30 -20.49 19.13
N TRP A 325 -24.42 -21.13 19.46
CA TRP A 325 -25.59 -21.19 18.57
C TRP A 325 -26.87 -21.04 19.40
N GLN A 326 -27.52 -19.91 19.22
CA GLN A 326 -28.77 -19.62 19.94
C GLN A 326 -29.69 -18.79 19.06
N GLY A 327 -30.97 -19.18 18.97
CA GLY A 327 -31.98 -18.38 18.26
C GLY A 327 -31.76 -18.22 16.76
N GLY A 328 -31.08 -19.18 16.11
CA GLY A 328 -30.74 -19.13 14.67
C GLY A 328 -29.52 -18.28 14.33
N GLU A 329 -28.82 -17.78 15.34
CA GLU A 329 -27.52 -17.11 15.21
C GLU A 329 -26.40 -18.08 15.62
N VAL A 330 -25.35 -18.10 14.83
CA VAL A 330 -24.11 -18.86 15.11
C VAL A 330 -22.99 -17.87 15.26
N GLU A 331 -22.22 -17.97 16.34
CA GLU A 331 -20.99 -17.22 16.56
C GLU A 331 -19.83 -18.19 16.69
N ILE A 332 -18.74 -17.95 15.96
CA ILE A 332 -17.45 -18.61 16.13
C ILE A 332 -16.45 -17.57 16.59
N SER A 333 -15.65 -17.92 17.60
CA SER A 333 -14.63 -17.03 18.13
C SER A 333 -13.31 -17.76 18.31
N SER A 334 -12.20 -17.04 18.18
CA SER A 334 -10.88 -17.48 18.64
C SER A 334 -10.24 -16.40 19.51
N GLN A 335 -9.47 -16.81 20.49
CA GLN A 335 -8.70 -15.91 21.35
C GLN A 335 -7.31 -16.51 21.52
N ASP A 336 -6.29 -15.72 21.14
CA ASP A 336 -4.89 -16.11 21.22
C ASP A 336 -4.61 -17.49 20.61
N LEU A 337 -5.35 -17.84 19.56
CA LEU A 337 -5.16 -19.06 18.80
C LEU A 337 -3.91 -18.92 17.93
N VAL A 338 -2.81 -19.45 18.41
CA VAL A 338 -1.51 -19.48 17.71
C VAL A 338 -1.29 -20.85 17.11
N PHE A 339 -0.80 -20.91 15.89
CA PHE A 339 -0.41 -22.18 15.28
C PHE A 339 0.75 -22.03 14.30
N ASP A 340 1.49 -23.12 14.14
CA ASP A 340 2.52 -23.27 13.11
C ASP A 340 2.13 -24.39 12.16
N THR A 341 2.18 -24.14 10.85
CA THR A 341 1.96 -25.19 9.86
C THR A 341 3.20 -26.06 9.70
N GLN A 342 3.06 -27.23 9.08
CA GLN A 342 4.20 -28.08 8.76
C GLN A 342 5.13 -27.45 7.74
N GLU A 343 4.60 -26.60 6.86
CA GLU A 343 5.33 -25.83 5.86
C GLU A 343 6.14 -24.67 6.45
N GLY A 344 5.94 -24.36 7.74
CA GLY A 344 6.66 -23.29 8.45
C GLY A 344 5.93 -21.96 8.51
N GLU A 345 4.68 -21.92 8.12
CA GLU A 345 3.82 -20.76 8.23
C GLU A 345 3.40 -20.55 9.70
N HIS A 346 3.41 -19.30 10.16
CA HIS A 346 3.10 -18.94 11.54
C HIS A 346 1.86 -18.06 11.63
N TRP A 347 0.86 -18.48 12.40
CA TRP A 347 -0.28 -17.66 12.76
C TRP A 347 -0.09 -17.08 14.16
N PRO A 348 0.02 -15.74 14.31
CA PRO A 348 0.48 -15.13 15.55
C PRO A 348 -0.61 -14.97 16.62
N GLY A 349 -1.82 -15.48 16.38
CA GLY A 349 -2.95 -15.30 17.28
C GLY A 349 -3.68 -13.98 17.12
N GLY A 350 -4.52 -13.68 18.08
CA GLY A 350 -5.41 -12.52 18.13
C GLY A 350 -6.83 -12.94 18.51
N VAL A 351 -7.71 -11.97 18.70
CA VAL A 351 -9.14 -12.22 18.93
C VAL A 351 -9.88 -12.09 17.60
N LEU A 352 -10.45 -13.17 17.14
CA LEU A 352 -11.33 -13.19 15.95
C LEU A 352 -12.72 -13.64 16.39
N ARG A 353 -13.76 -12.94 15.93
CA ARG A 353 -15.16 -13.32 16.16
C ARG A 353 -15.94 -13.12 14.87
N VAL A 354 -16.64 -14.17 14.48
CA VAL A 354 -17.54 -14.18 13.33
C VAL A 354 -18.91 -14.63 13.81
N SER A 355 -19.93 -13.84 13.57
CA SER A 355 -21.31 -14.25 13.80
C SER A 355 -22.15 -14.12 12.53
N TRP A 356 -23.08 -15.02 12.36
CA TRP A 356 -24.03 -14.98 11.23
C TRP A 356 -25.38 -15.55 11.62
N ARG A 357 -26.40 -15.21 10.84
CA ARG A 357 -27.76 -15.69 11.00
C ARG A 357 -28.25 -16.33 9.72
N GLY A 358 -28.97 -17.47 9.86
CA GLY A 358 -29.52 -18.23 8.76
C GLY A 358 -28.53 -19.20 8.12
N GLU A 359 -29.04 -20.19 7.38
CA GLU A 359 -28.24 -21.25 6.76
C GLU A 359 -27.33 -20.75 5.61
N ALA A 360 -27.70 -19.63 4.96
CA ALA A 360 -27.01 -19.09 3.78
C ALA A 360 -26.08 -17.91 4.08
N PHE A 361 -25.68 -17.69 5.32
CA PHE A 361 -24.84 -16.53 5.72
C PHE A 361 -25.43 -15.18 5.28
N ASN A 362 -26.74 -15.04 5.29
CA ASN A 362 -27.43 -13.85 4.76
C ASN A 362 -27.10 -12.56 5.53
N SER A 363 -26.79 -12.65 6.79
CA SER A 363 -26.32 -11.50 7.57
C SER A 363 -25.30 -11.94 8.60
N GLY A 364 -24.35 -11.05 8.90
CA GLY A 364 -23.36 -11.39 9.89
C GLY A 364 -22.44 -10.23 10.25
N THR A 365 -21.56 -10.52 11.21
CA THR A 365 -20.52 -9.61 11.65
C THR A 365 -19.19 -10.33 11.73
N LEU A 366 -18.12 -9.61 11.45
CA LEU A 366 -16.73 -10.04 11.64
C LEU A 366 -16.02 -8.98 12.48
N SER A 367 -15.35 -9.41 13.54
CA SER A 367 -14.47 -8.53 14.30
C SER A 367 -13.14 -9.21 14.57
N ALA A 368 -12.06 -8.44 14.42
CA ALA A 368 -10.72 -8.88 14.79
C ALA A 368 -9.98 -7.72 15.48
N ASP A 369 -9.33 -8.01 16.59
CA ASP A 369 -8.47 -7.03 17.26
C ASP A 369 -7.14 -6.88 16.51
N ARG A 370 -6.63 -8.01 16.02
CA ARG A 370 -5.40 -8.13 15.26
C ARG A 370 -5.53 -9.28 14.25
N LEU A 371 -5.23 -9.00 12.98
CA LEU A 371 -5.21 -9.99 11.91
C LEU A 371 -3.95 -9.77 11.08
N ASP A 372 -3.10 -10.77 11.01
CA ASP A 372 -1.91 -10.76 10.18
C ASP A 372 -2.29 -11.15 8.74
N LEU A 373 -2.03 -10.25 7.79
CA LEU A 373 -2.42 -10.45 6.39
C LEU A 373 -1.52 -11.46 5.69
N ASP A 374 -0.23 -11.48 6.02
CA ASP A 374 0.71 -12.43 5.43
C ASP A 374 0.34 -13.86 5.84
N ALA A 375 0.12 -14.08 7.14
CA ALA A 375 -0.37 -15.35 7.65
C ALA A 375 -1.73 -15.73 7.04
N LEU A 376 -2.64 -14.76 6.84
CA LEU A 376 -3.95 -15.01 6.21
C LEU A 376 -3.79 -15.45 4.75
N VAL A 377 -2.92 -14.81 3.98
CA VAL A 377 -2.62 -15.20 2.59
C VAL A 377 -2.13 -16.64 2.54
N GLN A 378 -1.19 -17.00 3.42
CA GLN A 378 -0.59 -18.32 3.48
C GLN A 378 -1.62 -19.41 3.76
N VAL A 379 -2.54 -19.18 4.70
CA VAL A 379 -3.57 -20.17 5.05
C VAL A 379 -4.86 -20.06 4.22
N SER A 380 -4.98 -19.07 3.33
CA SER A 380 -6.25 -18.72 2.64
C SER A 380 -6.90 -19.86 1.88
N GLN A 381 -6.11 -20.78 1.32
CA GLN A 381 -6.60 -21.96 0.58
C GLN A 381 -7.09 -23.10 1.50
N ARG A 382 -6.83 -23.00 2.80
CA ARG A 382 -7.13 -24.02 3.82
C ARG A 382 -8.26 -23.63 4.76
N VAL A 383 -8.65 -22.34 4.73
CA VAL A 383 -9.72 -21.78 5.59
C VAL A 383 -10.98 -21.47 4.76
N PRO A 384 -12.19 -21.49 5.33
CA PRO A 384 -13.46 -21.35 4.61
C PRO A 384 -13.73 -19.90 4.20
N LEU A 385 -12.89 -19.35 3.32
CA LEU A 385 -13.09 -18.08 2.64
C LEU A 385 -13.85 -18.29 1.33
N SER A 386 -14.57 -17.26 0.87
CA SER A 386 -15.19 -17.30 -0.47
C SER A 386 -14.11 -17.39 -1.55
N GLU A 387 -14.42 -18.00 -2.69
CA GLU A 387 -13.50 -18.13 -3.82
C GLU A 387 -12.95 -16.76 -4.26
N ARG A 388 -13.85 -15.78 -4.38
CA ARG A 388 -13.46 -14.39 -4.71
C ARG A 388 -12.45 -13.80 -3.72
N MET A 389 -12.60 -14.07 -2.43
CA MET A 389 -11.67 -13.57 -1.41
C MET A 389 -10.31 -14.29 -1.52
N ARG A 390 -10.31 -15.60 -1.76
CA ARG A 390 -9.07 -16.37 -1.97
C ARG A 390 -8.30 -15.84 -3.18
N ASP A 391 -9.00 -15.58 -4.29
CA ASP A 391 -8.40 -15.01 -5.50
C ASP A 391 -7.81 -13.62 -5.26
N LEU A 392 -8.55 -12.75 -4.56
CA LEU A 392 -8.05 -11.42 -4.21
C LEU A 392 -6.78 -11.48 -3.34
N LEU A 393 -6.77 -12.33 -2.33
CA LEU A 393 -5.60 -12.51 -1.46
C LEU A 393 -4.40 -13.08 -2.23
N ALA A 394 -4.63 -14.07 -3.09
CA ALA A 394 -3.58 -14.68 -3.90
C ALA A 394 -2.94 -13.68 -4.89
N ARG A 395 -3.72 -12.77 -5.46
CA ARG A 395 -3.26 -11.78 -6.44
C ARG A 395 -2.60 -10.56 -5.77
N ALA A 396 -3.24 -9.98 -4.77
CA ALA A 396 -2.73 -8.80 -4.08
C ALA A 396 -1.55 -9.11 -3.16
N GLN A 397 -1.46 -10.33 -2.67
CA GLN A 397 -0.45 -10.77 -1.69
C GLN A 397 -0.24 -9.72 -0.59
N PRO A 398 -1.31 -9.29 0.10
CA PRO A 398 -1.20 -8.24 1.09
C PRO A 398 -0.39 -8.74 2.29
N GLN A 399 0.51 -7.90 2.75
CA GLN A 399 1.29 -8.08 3.97
C GLN A 399 0.99 -6.95 4.95
N GLY A 400 1.17 -7.21 6.22
CA GLY A 400 0.94 -6.23 7.27
C GLY A 400 -0.10 -6.69 8.27
N GLN A 401 -0.47 -5.81 9.19
CA GLN A 401 -1.34 -6.15 10.31
C GLN A 401 -2.60 -5.29 10.31
N VAL A 402 -3.76 -5.92 10.23
CA VAL A 402 -5.06 -5.27 10.41
C VAL A 402 -5.39 -5.24 11.90
N ASN A 403 -5.72 -4.06 12.42
CA ASN A 403 -6.10 -3.86 13.80
C ASN A 403 -7.54 -3.31 13.88
N GLN A 404 -8.25 -3.71 14.93
CA GLN A 404 -9.60 -3.23 15.23
C GLN A 404 -10.58 -3.36 14.06
N LEU A 405 -10.45 -4.46 13.28
CA LEU A 405 -11.36 -4.76 12.18
C LEU A 405 -12.77 -4.98 12.71
N LYS A 406 -13.72 -4.31 12.12
CA LYS A 406 -15.16 -4.59 12.28
C LYS A 406 -15.80 -4.53 10.91
N ALA A 407 -16.44 -5.60 10.52
CA ALA A 407 -17.19 -5.70 9.27
C ALA A 407 -18.59 -6.27 9.54
N THR A 408 -19.55 -5.82 8.77
CA THR A 408 -20.92 -6.35 8.79
C THR A 408 -21.39 -6.57 7.37
N TRP A 409 -22.24 -7.53 7.17
CA TRP A 409 -22.90 -7.77 5.88
C TRP A 409 -24.35 -8.18 6.07
N GLN A 410 -25.19 -7.84 5.11
CA GLN A 410 -26.58 -8.23 5.02
C GLN A 410 -27.00 -8.36 3.57
N ILE A 411 -27.53 -9.50 3.19
CA ILE A 411 -28.18 -9.74 1.92
C ILE A 411 -29.68 -9.57 2.14
N ASN A 412 -30.29 -8.64 1.44
CA ASN A 412 -31.72 -8.39 1.52
C ASN A 412 -32.50 -9.38 0.63
N ASP A 413 -33.83 -9.34 0.73
CA ASP A 413 -34.73 -10.21 -0.05
C ASP A 413 -34.64 -9.97 -1.57
N ASP A 414 -34.20 -8.76 -1.99
CA ASP A 414 -33.95 -8.39 -3.38
C ASP A 414 -32.55 -8.81 -3.89
N ALA A 415 -31.84 -9.64 -3.12
CA ALA A 415 -30.45 -10.07 -3.34
C ALA A 415 -29.43 -8.91 -3.31
N SER A 416 -29.80 -7.71 -2.85
CA SER A 416 -28.86 -6.63 -2.66
C SER A 416 -27.97 -6.85 -1.43
N LEU A 417 -26.65 -6.74 -1.62
CA LEU A 417 -25.67 -6.89 -0.55
C LEU A 417 -25.35 -5.54 0.09
N HIS A 418 -25.71 -5.37 1.36
CA HIS A 418 -25.28 -4.28 2.19
C HIS A 418 -24.09 -4.71 3.05
N TYR A 419 -23.02 -3.94 3.02
CA TYR A 419 -21.85 -4.22 3.85
C TYR A 419 -21.24 -2.94 4.40
N SER A 420 -20.57 -3.07 5.51
CA SER A 420 -19.68 -2.04 6.04
C SER A 420 -18.40 -2.66 6.57
N ALA A 421 -17.30 -1.94 6.49
CA ALA A 421 -16.05 -2.36 7.11
C ALA A 421 -15.27 -1.15 7.60
N ARG A 422 -14.68 -1.27 8.80
CA ARG A 422 -13.77 -0.28 9.37
C ARG A 422 -12.61 -0.95 10.07
N GLY A 423 -11.46 -0.30 10.04
CA GLY A 423 -10.25 -0.84 10.66
C GLY A 423 -9.02 -0.01 10.34
N GLN A 424 -7.89 -0.49 10.84
CA GLN A 424 -6.59 0.10 10.60
C GLN A 424 -5.63 -0.97 10.11
N VAL A 425 -4.85 -0.69 9.09
CA VAL A 425 -3.78 -1.57 8.62
C VAL A 425 -2.44 -0.88 8.87
N ARG A 426 -1.51 -1.59 9.47
CA ARG A 426 -0.14 -1.12 9.69
C ARG A 426 0.82 -1.92 8.82
N GLN A 427 1.84 -1.23 8.31
CA GLN A 427 2.88 -1.81 7.44
C GLN A 427 2.29 -2.56 6.24
N LEU A 428 1.19 -2.01 5.70
CA LEU A 428 0.56 -2.59 4.52
C LEU A 428 1.52 -2.56 3.35
N SER A 429 1.80 -3.73 2.83
CA SER A 429 2.47 -3.92 1.55
C SER A 429 1.57 -4.79 0.68
N MET A 430 1.37 -4.38 -0.56
CA MET A 430 0.59 -5.15 -1.53
C MET A 430 1.13 -4.93 -2.93
N GLN A 431 1.10 -6.00 -3.71
CA GLN A 431 1.51 -5.95 -5.10
C GLN A 431 0.38 -5.39 -5.96
N ARG A 432 0.76 -4.71 -7.02
CA ARG A 432 -0.19 -4.31 -8.06
C ARG A 432 -0.56 -5.55 -8.88
N ASP A 433 -1.85 -5.77 -9.12
CA ASP A 433 -2.31 -6.74 -10.11
C ASP A 433 -2.17 -6.17 -11.52
N ALA A 434 -1.40 -6.85 -12.35
CA ALA A 434 -1.13 -6.42 -13.72
C ALA A 434 -2.22 -6.85 -14.73
N LEU A 435 -3.19 -7.68 -14.32
CA LEU A 435 -4.24 -8.17 -15.21
C LEU A 435 -5.33 -7.10 -15.41
N PRO A 436 -5.64 -6.70 -16.66
CA PRO A 436 -6.59 -5.61 -16.94
C PRO A 436 -8.01 -5.86 -16.40
N ASP A 437 -8.44 -7.12 -16.40
CA ASP A 437 -9.80 -7.53 -15.97
C ASP A 437 -9.91 -7.78 -14.46
N SER A 438 -8.83 -7.57 -13.71
CA SER A 438 -8.84 -7.74 -12.26
C SER A 438 -9.56 -6.57 -11.58
N PRO A 439 -10.33 -6.83 -10.52
CA PRO A 439 -10.87 -5.77 -9.67
C PRO A 439 -9.78 -4.89 -9.04
N LEU A 440 -8.53 -5.39 -8.98
CA LEU A 440 -7.37 -4.69 -8.42
C LEU A 440 -6.49 -4.01 -9.49
N ALA A 441 -6.84 -4.10 -10.79
CA ALA A 441 -6.03 -3.54 -11.87
C ALA A 441 -5.77 -2.03 -11.72
N HIS A 442 -6.73 -1.32 -11.11
CA HIS A 442 -6.67 0.12 -10.88
C HIS A 442 -6.24 0.50 -9.44
N VAL A 443 -5.96 -0.50 -8.60
CA VAL A 443 -5.47 -0.25 -7.24
C VAL A 443 -3.94 -0.14 -7.28
N PRO A 444 -3.35 0.95 -6.73
CA PRO A 444 -1.90 1.07 -6.69
C PRO A 444 -1.28 0.02 -5.77
N GLY A 445 -0.16 -0.56 -6.20
CA GLY A 445 0.71 -1.30 -5.29
C GLY A 445 1.36 -0.34 -4.28
N MET A 446 1.63 -0.81 -3.08
CA MET A 446 2.22 0.02 -2.03
C MET A 446 3.10 -0.79 -1.09
N GLN A 447 4.06 -0.11 -0.45
CA GLN A 447 4.93 -0.72 0.56
C GLN A 447 5.02 0.19 1.78
N ALA A 448 5.02 -0.43 2.97
CA ALA A 448 5.11 0.21 4.26
C ALA A 448 4.01 1.27 4.52
N ALA A 449 2.83 1.08 3.95
CA ALA A 449 1.70 1.98 4.12
C ALA A 449 0.98 1.74 5.45
N GLN A 450 0.39 2.80 5.97
CA GLN A 450 -0.60 2.75 7.04
C GLN A 450 -1.94 3.19 6.44
N LEU A 451 -2.97 2.43 6.70
CA LEU A 451 -4.30 2.66 6.17
C LEU A 451 -5.32 2.64 7.30
N GLU A 452 -6.09 3.68 7.46
CA GLU A 452 -7.29 3.72 8.28
C GLU A 452 -8.49 3.84 7.36
N PHE A 453 -9.48 2.98 7.50
CA PHE A 453 -10.61 2.93 6.57
C PHE A 453 -11.95 2.75 7.28
N ASP A 454 -12.99 3.32 6.68
CA ASP A 454 -14.38 3.17 7.08
C ASP A 454 -15.25 3.30 5.83
N PHE A 455 -15.87 2.22 5.38
CA PHE A 455 -16.62 2.20 4.13
C PHE A 455 -17.85 1.29 4.17
N THR A 456 -18.74 1.55 3.24
CA THR A 456 -19.95 0.79 2.96
C THR A 456 -20.04 0.51 1.45
N GLN A 457 -21.04 -0.25 1.02
CA GLN A 457 -21.33 -0.44 -0.41
C GLN A 457 -21.65 0.85 -1.19
N LYS A 458 -21.96 1.96 -0.50
CA LYS A 458 -22.25 3.27 -1.12
C LYS A 458 -21.05 4.20 -1.18
N GLY A 459 -19.93 3.79 -0.59
CA GLY A 459 -18.73 4.60 -0.51
C GLY A 459 -18.09 4.58 0.85
N GLY A 460 -17.10 5.43 1.06
CA GLY A 460 -16.35 5.44 2.31
C GLY A 460 -15.30 6.53 2.39
N LYS A 461 -14.48 6.41 3.40
CA LYS A 461 -13.33 7.27 3.64
C LYS A 461 -12.13 6.45 4.07
N ALA A 462 -10.95 6.89 3.68
CA ALA A 462 -9.69 6.30 4.10
C ALA A 462 -8.66 7.39 4.39
N ARG A 463 -7.78 7.12 5.32
CA ARG A 463 -6.55 7.88 5.52
C ARG A 463 -5.39 6.96 5.23
N VAL A 464 -4.56 7.35 4.27
CA VAL A 464 -3.36 6.61 3.87
C VAL A 464 -2.14 7.43 4.29
N SER A 465 -1.13 6.79 4.83
CA SER A 465 0.18 7.37 5.05
C SER A 465 1.28 6.34 4.77
N ILE A 466 2.36 6.80 4.16
CA ILE A 466 3.54 5.99 3.84
C ILE A 466 4.75 6.71 4.41
N HIS A 467 5.59 6.00 5.16
CA HIS A 467 6.87 6.51 5.65
C HIS A 467 7.98 5.53 5.24
N LYS A 468 8.95 6.03 4.47
CA LYS A 468 10.08 5.23 3.93
C LYS A 468 9.58 3.97 3.21
N GLY A 469 8.68 4.16 2.28
CA GLY A 469 8.05 3.11 1.51
C GLY A 469 8.00 3.43 0.03
N SER A 470 7.02 2.88 -0.66
CA SER A 470 6.85 3.12 -2.10
C SER A 470 5.38 3.02 -2.53
N LEU A 471 5.12 3.63 -3.67
CA LEU A 471 3.86 3.54 -4.39
C LEU A 471 4.13 3.07 -5.82
N THR A 472 3.38 2.08 -6.30
CA THR A 472 3.42 1.65 -7.69
C THR A 472 2.10 2.02 -8.35
N LEU A 473 2.12 3.05 -9.19
CA LEU A 473 0.91 3.58 -9.82
C LEU A 473 0.41 2.63 -10.92
N PRO A 474 -0.90 2.38 -11.02
CA PRO A 474 -1.47 1.55 -12.09
C PRO A 474 -1.45 2.24 -13.44
N LEU A 475 -1.34 3.56 -13.46
CA LEU A 475 -1.54 4.41 -14.63
C LEU A 475 -0.22 4.93 -15.20
N GLY A 476 0.06 4.54 -16.41
CA GLY A 476 0.59 5.34 -17.49
C GLY A 476 1.91 6.08 -17.27
N LEU A 477 2.78 5.66 -16.35
CA LEU A 477 4.15 6.14 -16.26
C LEU A 477 5.12 5.08 -16.79
N ASP A 478 6.22 5.50 -17.42
CA ASP A 478 7.29 4.60 -17.83
C ASP A 478 7.98 3.95 -16.62
N GLU A 479 8.09 4.68 -15.52
CA GLU A 479 8.59 4.22 -14.24
C GLU A 479 7.45 4.28 -13.20
N PRO A 480 6.60 3.25 -13.10
CA PRO A 480 5.43 3.28 -12.21
C PRO A 480 5.80 3.21 -10.72
N TYR A 481 7.01 2.77 -10.40
CA TYR A 481 7.52 2.68 -9.03
C TYR A 481 8.05 4.04 -8.56
N ILE A 482 7.46 4.55 -7.49
CA ILE A 482 7.85 5.81 -6.85
C ILE A 482 8.27 5.51 -5.42
N ALA A 483 9.55 5.64 -5.13
CA ALA A 483 10.06 5.61 -3.77
C ALA A 483 9.60 6.87 -3.02
N LEU A 484 9.17 6.72 -1.78
CA LEU A 484 8.59 7.77 -0.96
C LEU A 484 9.30 7.82 0.40
N GLU A 485 9.69 9.02 0.80
CA GLU A 485 10.10 9.30 2.18
C GLU A 485 8.86 9.51 3.05
N GLU A 486 7.92 10.30 2.55
CA GLU A 486 6.64 10.55 3.19
C GLU A 486 5.55 10.73 2.13
N ALA A 487 4.42 10.06 2.31
CA ALA A 487 3.20 10.39 1.58
C ALA A 487 1.99 10.24 2.51
N SER A 488 1.00 11.11 2.36
CA SER A 488 -0.26 10.99 3.08
C SER A 488 -1.40 11.60 2.29
N ALA A 489 -2.61 11.06 2.46
CA ALA A 489 -3.83 11.64 1.91
C ALA A 489 -5.05 11.18 2.69
N GLN A 490 -6.07 12.02 2.72
CA GLN A 490 -7.43 11.63 3.11
C GLN A 490 -8.24 11.44 1.83
N ILE A 491 -8.85 10.28 1.70
CA ILE A 491 -9.60 9.87 0.51
C ILE A 491 -11.04 9.63 0.95
N ALA A 492 -12.00 10.18 0.24
CA ALA A 492 -13.41 9.87 0.38
C ALA A 492 -13.97 9.50 -1.00
N TRP A 493 -14.79 8.48 -1.06
CA TRP A 493 -15.40 8.06 -2.30
C TRP A 493 -16.88 7.78 -2.13
N GLN A 494 -17.61 7.95 -3.22
CA GLN A 494 -19.03 7.67 -3.32
C GLN A 494 -19.28 6.81 -4.56
N LEU A 495 -20.16 5.82 -4.42
CA LEU A 495 -20.60 4.93 -5.46
C LEU A 495 -22.10 5.15 -5.70
N LYS A 496 -22.49 5.49 -6.92
CA LYS A 496 -23.89 5.69 -7.29
C LYS A 496 -24.21 4.93 -8.59
N GLY A 497 -24.67 3.70 -8.44
CA GLY A 497 -24.71 2.74 -9.53
C GLY A 497 -23.28 2.44 -9.98
N ASP A 498 -23.00 2.66 -11.25
CA ASP A 498 -21.66 2.53 -11.81
C ASP A 498 -20.82 3.80 -11.71
N ASP A 499 -21.37 4.92 -11.27
CA ASP A 499 -20.63 6.16 -11.13
C ASP A 499 -19.80 6.17 -9.86
N VAL A 500 -18.54 6.56 -10.00
CA VAL A 500 -17.57 6.68 -8.92
C VAL A 500 -17.12 8.13 -8.81
N ALA A 501 -17.23 8.69 -7.63
CA ALA A 501 -16.66 9.99 -7.30
C ALA A 501 -15.65 9.81 -6.17
N VAL A 502 -14.43 10.32 -6.35
CA VAL A 502 -13.34 10.24 -5.39
C VAL A 502 -12.85 11.65 -5.08
N GLN A 503 -12.82 11.99 -3.80
CA GLN A 503 -12.23 13.22 -3.29
C GLN A 503 -10.98 12.89 -2.49
N PHE A 504 -9.89 13.58 -2.76
CA PHE A 504 -8.66 13.48 -1.97
C PHE A 504 -8.26 14.84 -1.45
N THR A 505 -8.00 14.90 -0.17
CA THR A 505 -7.68 16.13 0.56
C THR A 505 -6.47 15.92 1.46
N GLN A 506 -5.83 17.02 1.85
CA GLN A 506 -4.63 16.99 2.68
C GLN A 506 -3.56 16.04 2.13
N GLY A 507 -3.50 15.93 0.80
CA GLY A 507 -2.48 15.16 0.12
C GLY A 507 -1.11 15.79 0.35
N ARG A 508 -0.13 14.98 0.72
CA ARG A 508 1.27 15.35 0.89
C ARG A 508 2.14 14.28 0.25
N VAL A 509 3.18 14.69 -0.41
CA VAL A 509 4.18 13.80 -1.00
C VAL A 509 5.57 14.37 -0.82
N VAL A 510 6.49 13.54 -0.36
CA VAL A 510 7.91 13.85 -0.21
C VAL A 510 8.72 12.67 -0.68
N ASN A 511 9.62 12.92 -1.61
CA ASN A 511 10.64 11.98 -2.04
C ASN A 511 11.92 12.72 -2.44
N ASP A 512 12.89 12.01 -3.00
CA ASP A 512 14.14 12.61 -3.45
C ASP A 512 13.95 13.62 -4.57
N ASP A 513 12.90 13.47 -5.37
CA ASP A 513 12.64 14.30 -6.55
C ASP A 513 11.79 15.53 -6.25
N MET A 514 10.83 15.42 -5.31
CA MET A 514 9.89 16.51 -5.01
C MET A 514 9.37 16.48 -3.57
N ALA A 515 8.84 17.62 -3.14
CA ALA A 515 8.07 17.74 -1.91
C ALA A 515 6.92 18.73 -2.12
N GLY A 516 5.70 18.35 -1.74
CA GLY A 516 4.53 19.20 -1.92
C GLY A 516 3.24 18.63 -1.38
N GLU A 517 2.17 19.37 -1.65
CA GLU A 517 0.82 19.08 -1.21
C GLU A 517 -0.14 19.08 -2.41
N PHE A 518 -1.20 18.30 -2.32
CA PHE A 518 -2.21 18.21 -3.35
C PHE A 518 -3.60 17.96 -2.78
N SER A 519 -4.60 18.37 -3.54
CA SER A 519 -6.01 18.04 -3.28
C SER A 519 -6.78 18.02 -4.59
N GLY A 520 -7.85 17.25 -4.63
CA GLY A 520 -8.63 17.16 -5.85
C GLY A 520 -9.89 16.32 -5.71
N HIS A 521 -10.60 16.26 -6.80
CA HIS A 521 -11.82 15.50 -6.97
C HIS A 521 -11.81 14.84 -8.35
N TRP A 522 -12.07 13.54 -8.38
CA TRP A 522 -12.15 12.77 -9.63
C TRP A 522 -13.52 12.11 -9.75
N THR A 523 -14.03 12.04 -10.97
CA THR A 523 -15.28 11.33 -11.27
C THR A 523 -15.14 10.50 -12.53
N THR A 524 -15.85 9.40 -12.59
CA THR A 524 -16.03 8.66 -13.85
C THR A 524 -16.65 9.56 -14.90
N GLY A 525 -16.27 9.37 -16.16
CA GLY A 525 -16.87 10.03 -17.30
C GLY A 525 -18.28 9.51 -17.64
N GLU A 526 -18.95 10.17 -18.56
CA GLU A 526 -20.26 9.78 -19.08
C GLU A 526 -20.13 8.82 -20.28
N GLY A 527 -21.13 7.95 -20.48
CA GLY A 527 -21.24 7.02 -21.61
C GLY A 527 -20.27 5.85 -21.55
N ASP A 528 -19.88 5.32 -22.71
CA ASP A 528 -19.01 4.12 -22.83
C ASP A 528 -17.55 4.39 -22.45
N ALA A 529 -17.10 5.63 -22.57
CA ALA A 529 -15.73 6.06 -22.24
C ALA A 529 -15.62 6.59 -20.81
N ARG A 530 -15.89 5.76 -19.82
CA ARG A 530 -15.91 6.16 -18.41
C ARG A 530 -14.53 6.51 -17.84
N LEU A 531 -13.48 5.95 -18.41
CA LEU A 531 -12.08 6.19 -18.03
C LEU A 531 -11.37 6.92 -19.19
N PRO A 532 -10.44 7.81 -18.88
CA PRO A 532 -9.88 8.18 -17.59
C PRO A 532 -10.75 9.09 -16.69
N GLY A 533 -11.89 9.60 -17.16
CA GLY A 533 -12.82 10.41 -16.37
C GLY A 533 -12.45 11.89 -16.25
N ALA A 534 -13.13 12.60 -15.37
CA ALA A 534 -12.89 14.02 -15.11
C ALA A 534 -12.14 14.24 -13.79
N LEU A 535 -11.15 15.14 -13.80
CA LEU A 535 -10.32 15.46 -12.65
C LEU A 535 -10.31 16.98 -12.40
N ASP A 536 -10.47 17.37 -11.14
CA ASP A 536 -10.16 18.71 -10.65
C ASP A 536 -9.05 18.57 -9.60
N LEU A 537 -7.80 18.90 -9.96
CA LEU A 537 -6.60 18.73 -9.14
C LEU A 537 -5.92 20.08 -8.95
N THR A 538 -5.59 20.38 -7.71
CA THR A 538 -4.70 21.47 -7.34
C THR A 538 -3.51 20.89 -6.57
N ALA A 539 -2.30 21.25 -6.99
CA ALA A 539 -1.08 20.85 -6.30
C ALA A 539 -0.10 22.00 -6.15
N SER A 540 0.67 21.98 -5.09
CA SER A 540 1.78 22.91 -4.86
C SER A 540 3.01 22.15 -4.40
N LEU A 541 4.17 22.40 -5.08
CA LEU A 541 5.43 21.80 -4.68
C LEU A 541 6.34 22.90 -4.12
N SER A 542 6.86 22.67 -2.93
CA SER A 542 7.87 23.53 -2.32
C SER A 542 9.25 23.30 -2.95
N ARG A 543 9.49 22.09 -3.45
CA ARG A 543 10.73 21.61 -4.06
C ARG A 543 10.43 20.59 -5.15
N ALA A 544 11.11 20.70 -6.29
CA ALA A 544 11.15 19.64 -7.29
C ALA A 544 12.48 19.67 -8.05
N LYS A 545 13.07 18.50 -8.35
CA LYS A 545 14.23 18.34 -9.22
C LYS A 545 13.79 18.34 -10.67
N VAL A 546 14.11 19.39 -11.38
CA VAL A 546 13.64 19.56 -12.78
C VAL A 546 14.17 18.43 -13.68
N ALA A 547 15.39 17.93 -13.43
CA ALA A 547 15.97 16.82 -14.20
C ALA A 547 15.17 15.52 -14.12
N GLN A 548 14.37 15.34 -13.08
CA GLN A 548 13.60 14.12 -12.86
C GLN A 548 12.15 14.21 -13.37
N VAL A 549 11.77 15.35 -13.99
CA VAL A 549 10.39 15.57 -14.46
C VAL A 549 9.93 14.48 -15.45
N HIS A 550 10.84 13.94 -16.26
CA HIS A 550 10.56 12.90 -17.23
C HIS A 550 9.93 11.63 -16.63
N ARG A 551 10.24 11.30 -15.37
CA ARG A 551 9.69 10.14 -14.64
C ARG A 551 8.20 10.26 -14.36
N TYR A 552 7.69 11.48 -14.32
CA TYR A 552 6.29 11.81 -13.99
C TYR A 552 5.46 12.17 -15.21
N LEU A 553 6.02 12.05 -16.42
CA LEU A 553 5.29 12.24 -17.66
C LEU A 553 4.43 11.02 -17.98
N PRO A 554 3.17 11.22 -18.37
CA PRO A 554 2.31 10.10 -18.74
C PRO A 554 2.78 9.43 -20.03
N ASN A 555 2.68 8.09 -20.09
CA ASN A 555 3.06 7.31 -21.28
C ASN A 555 2.10 7.50 -22.47
N THR A 556 1.00 8.23 -22.29
CA THR A 556 0.14 8.71 -23.38
C THR A 556 0.85 9.76 -24.24
N LEU A 557 1.88 10.45 -23.72
CA LEU A 557 2.73 11.31 -24.53
C LEU A 557 3.61 10.46 -25.47
N PRO A 558 3.89 10.92 -26.70
CA PRO A 558 4.81 10.22 -27.61
C PRO A 558 6.15 9.90 -26.97
N ALA A 559 6.70 8.73 -27.27
CA ALA A 559 7.94 8.23 -26.64
C ALA A 559 9.16 9.13 -26.93
N ASP A 560 9.20 9.73 -28.14
CA ASP A 560 10.20 10.69 -28.54
C ASP A 560 10.17 12.00 -27.73
N VAL A 561 8.96 12.49 -27.38
CA VAL A 561 8.78 13.65 -26.50
C VAL A 561 9.31 13.36 -25.10
N ARG A 562 8.97 12.18 -24.54
CA ARG A 562 9.47 11.79 -23.21
C ARG A 562 10.97 11.62 -23.19
N ALA A 563 11.53 10.99 -24.24
CA ALA A 563 12.98 10.85 -24.41
C ALA A 563 13.66 12.21 -24.54
N TYR A 564 13.07 13.13 -25.33
CA TYR A 564 13.60 14.50 -25.45
C TYR A 564 13.64 15.20 -24.08
N VAL A 565 12.58 15.18 -23.30
CA VAL A 565 12.57 15.83 -21.96
C VAL A 565 13.65 15.24 -21.06
N ARG A 566 13.81 13.92 -21.03
CA ARG A 566 14.88 13.25 -20.27
C ARG A 566 16.27 13.68 -20.70
N ASP A 567 16.48 13.82 -21.99
CA ASP A 567 17.80 14.09 -22.58
C ASP A 567 18.12 15.59 -22.63
N ALA A 568 17.11 16.44 -22.68
CA ALA A 568 17.24 17.89 -22.70
C ALA A 568 17.40 18.51 -21.31
N VAL A 569 16.67 18.05 -20.31
CA VAL A 569 16.67 18.61 -18.96
C VAL A 569 17.67 17.86 -18.08
N LYS A 570 18.86 18.43 -17.86
CA LYS A 570 19.99 17.74 -17.22
C LYS A 570 20.19 18.08 -15.75
N ALA A 571 19.79 19.26 -15.30
CA ALA A 571 19.89 19.71 -13.92
C ALA A 571 18.92 20.86 -13.63
N GLY A 572 18.74 21.16 -12.37
CA GLY A 572 17.99 22.29 -11.87
C GLY A 572 16.99 21.93 -10.81
N ASP A 573 16.64 22.92 -9.99
CA ASP A 573 15.63 22.84 -8.96
C ASP A 573 14.46 23.75 -9.31
N ALA A 574 13.25 23.32 -8.99
CA ALA A 574 12.05 24.14 -9.07
C ALA A 574 11.47 24.35 -7.66
N SER A 575 11.04 25.55 -7.40
CA SER A 575 10.35 25.95 -6.18
C SER A 575 9.05 26.70 -6.51
N HIS A 576 8.18 26.85 -5.51
CA HIS A 576 6.89 27.54 -5.67
C HIS A 576 6.10 27.00 -6.88
N VAL A 577 6.18 25.67 -7.08
CA VAL A 577 5.43 25.05 -8.18
C VAL A 577 3.96 25.04 -7.81
N SER A 578 3.11 25.61 -8.63
CA SER A 578 1.66 25.51 -8.54
C SER A 578 1.12 24.82 -9.77
N MET A 579 0.25 23.85 -9.58
CA MET A 579 -0.39 23.09 -10.64
C MET A 579 -1.90 23.12 -10.46
N ARG A 580 -2.61 23.39 -11.53
CA ARG A 580 -4.05 23.26 -11.63
C ARG A 580 -4.40 22.46 -12.87
N LEU A 581 -5.24 21.46 -12.68
CA LEU A 581 -5.78 20.65 -13.77
C LEU A 581 -7.27 20.47 -13.53
N ARG A 582 -8.12 20.82 -14.51
CA ARG A 582 -9.57 20.69 -14.38
C ARG A 582 -10.18 20.35 -15.74
N GLY A 583 -10.93 19.26 -15.81
CA GLY A 583 -11.65 18.85 -17.02
C GLY A 583 -11.63 17.34 -17.21
N ASN A 584 -12.22 16.88 -18.33
CA ASN A 584 -12.15 15.49 -18.73
C ASN A 584 -10.74 15.18 -19.25
N LEU A 585 -10.09 14.16 -18.69
CA LEU A 585 -8.70 13.81 -19.03
C LEU A 585 -8.52 13.36 -20.50
N ASN A 586 -9.60 12.98 -21.18
CA ASN A 586 -9.56 12.70 -22.62
C ASN A 586 -9.32 13.95 -23.48
N ASP A 587 -9.68 15.14 -22.96
CA ASP A 587 -9.57 16.40 -23.67
C ASP A 587 -8.24 17.13 -23.43
N MET A 588 -7.30 16.50 -22.66
CA MET A 588 -5.98 17.08 -22.42
C MET A 588 -5.20 17.27 -23.73
N PRO A 589 -4.47 18.37 -23.88
CA PRO A 589 -4.16 19.46 -22.92
C PRO A 589 -5.16 20.60 -22.81
N PHE A 590 -6.40 20.44 -23.26
CA PHE A 590 -7.50 21.44 -23.22
C PHE A 590 -7.25 22.67 -24.12
N ASP A 591 -6.94 22.46 -25.40
CA ASP A 591 -6.77 23.53 -26.37
C ASP A 591 -8.00 24.45 -26.44
N ASN A 592 -9.20 23.90 -26.24
CA ASN A 592 -10.42 24.66 -26.06
C ASN A 592 -10.63 24.99 -24.57
N PRO A 593 -10.53 26.26 -24.13
CA PRO A 593 -10.67 26.68 -22.74
C PRO A 593 -12.03 26.33 -22.08
N LYS A 594 -13.06 26.02 -22.89
CA LYS A 594 -14.38 25.60 -22.38
C LYS A 594 -14.40 24.17 -21.89
N LEU A 595 -13.47 23.31 -22.33
CA LEU A 595 -13.39 21.90 -21.99
C LEU A 595 -12.60 21.66 -20.68
N GLY A 596 -11.69 22.59 -20.36
CA GLY A 596 -10.89 22.42 -19.14
C GLY A 596 -9.79 23.46 -18.96
N ASP A 597 -8.98 23.26 -17.94
CA ASP A 597 -7.85 24.10 -17.57
C ASP A 597 -6.67 23.22 -17.18
N PHE A 598 -5.49 23.50 -17.74
CA PHE A 598 -4.24 22.87 -17.34
C PHE A 598 -3.17 23.94 -17.25
N ARG A 599 -2.69 24.22 -16.05
CA ARG A 599 -1.69 25.23 -15.80
C ARG A 599 -0.67 24.79 -14.76
N ILE A 600 0.60 24.95 -15.09
CA ILE A 600 1.72 24.76 -14.16
C ILE A 600 2.56 26.01 -14.16
N VAL A 601 2.86 26.54 -13.00
CA VAL A 601 3.80 27.66 -12.80
C VAL A 601 4.90 27.19 -11.86
N ALA A 602 6.14 27.44 -12.23
CA ALA A 602 7.31 27.01 -11.43
C ALA A 602 8.41 28.08 -11.46
N GLN A 603 9.08 28.30 -10.34
CA GLN A 603 10.33 29.05 -10.27
C GLN A 603 11.50 28.09 -10.39
N VAL A 604 12.16 28.12 -11.53
CA VAL A 604 13.33 27.29 -11.85
C VAL A 604 14.60 27.99 -11.42
N SER A 605 15.56 27.27 -10.87
CA SER A 605 16.87 27.76 -10.47
C SER A 605 17.95 26.74 -10.84
N GLN A 606 19.16 27.25 -11.16
CA GLN A 606 20.34 26.46 -11.50
C GLN A 606 20.08 25.40 -12.60
N GLY A 607 19.15 25.68 -13.49
CA GLY A 607 18.78 24.78 -14.58
C GLY A 607 19.93 24.56 -15.57
N LYS A 608 20.03 23.33 -16.08
CA LYS A 608 20.88 23.00 -17.21
C LYS A 608 20.02 22.33 -18.29
N TYR A 609 19.96 22.99 -19.43
CA TYR A 609 19.05 22.62 -20.52
C TYR A 609 19.79 22.44 -21.82
N ALA A 610 19.80 21.25 -22.38
CA ALA A 610 20.37 20.93 -23.69
C ALA A 610 19.24 20.92 -24.71
N TYR A 611 18.93 22.07 -25.33
CA TYR A 611 17.80 22.20 -26.27
C TYR A 611 17.91 21.32 -27.51
N ALA A 612 19.15 20.92 -27.88
CA ALA A 612 19.44 19.93 -28.91
C ALA A 612 20.34 18.85 -28.28
N PRO A 613 19.77 17.86 -27.59
CA PRO A 613 20.55 16.80 -26.98
C PRO A 613 21.30 16.01 -28.05
N PRO A 614 22.54 15.57 -27.78
CA PRO A 614 23.30 14.79 -28.74
C PRO A 614 22.61 13.47 -29.04
N GLU A 615 22.50 13.12 -30.33
CA GLU A 615 22.06 11.78 -30.73
C GLU A 615 23.04 10.71 -30.23
N PRO A 616 22.54 9.53 -29.88
CA PRO A 616 23.42 8.41 -29.55
C PRO A 616 24.38 8.14 -30.73
N PRO A 617 25.67 7.85 -30.45
CA PRO A 617 26.67 7.64 -31.50
C PRO A 617 26.27 6.48 -32.41
N LYS A 618 26.07 6.80 -33.67
CA LYS A 618 25.80 5.80 -34.70
C LYS A 618 27.15 5.18 -35.19
N PRO A 619 27.24 3.84 -35.31
CA PRO A 619 28.46 3.22 -35.80
C PRO A 619 28.87 3.78 -37.21
N LYS A 620 30.13 4.21 -37.39
CA LYS A 620 30.72 4.72 -38.62
C LYS A 620 30.34 6.16 -39.03
N VAL A 621 29.73 6.97 -38.15
CA VAL A 621 29.48 8.38 -38.39
C VAL A 621 30.41 9.22 -37.52
N THR A 622 31.09 10.18 -38.12
CA THR A 622 31.94 11.12 -37.35
C THR A 622 31.04 11.91 -36.38
N PRO A 623 31.37 11.99 -35.08
CA PRO A 623 30.57 12.76 -34.14
C PRO A 623 30.50 14.24 -34.58
N ARG A 624 29.30 14.77 -34.72
CA ARG A 624 29.08 16.21 -34.90
C ARG A 624 29.36 16.93 -33.60
N LEU A 625 29.85 18.16 -33.70
CA LEU A 625 29.99 19.03 -32.54
C LEU A 625 28.61 19.23 -31.87
N ALA A 626 28.58 19.17 -30.55
CA ALA A 626 27.34 19.35 -29.79
C ALA A 626 26.85 20.81 -29.87
N TRP A 627 25.56 20.99 -29.81
CA TRP A 627 24.95 22.29 -29.59
C TRP A 627 25.28 22.80 -28.18
N PRO A 628 25.54 24.12 -28.01
CA PRO A 628 25.85 24.67 -26.70
C PRO A 628 24.63 24.62 -25.78
N ALA A 629 24.78 23.96 -24.62
CA ALA A 629 23.71 23.86 -23.62
C ALA A 629 23.53 25.20 -22.89
N LEU A 630 22.33 25.46 -22.38
CA LEU A 630 22.04 26.54 -21.44
C LEU A 630 22.38 26.07 -20.03
N THR A 631 23.05 26.93 -19.27
CA THR A 631 23.40 26.74 -17.86
C THR A 631 22.88 27.90 -17.05
N GLU A 632 22.81 27.76 -15.73
CA GLU A 632 22.30 28.79 -14.83
C GLU A 632 20.93 29.32 -15.30
N VAL A 633 20.05 28.39 -15.76
CA VAL A 633 18.69 28.76 -16.14
C VAL A 633 17.92 29.09 -14.86
N ASN A 634 17.57 30.37 -14.70
CA ASN A 634 16.85 30.85 -13.53
C ASN A 634 15.69 31.74 -14.01
N GLY A 635 14.47 31.40 -13.57
CA GLY A 635 13.30 32.17 -13.99
C GLY A 635 11.98 31.44 -13.76
N GLU A 636 10.90 32.07 -14.22
CA GLU A 636 9.56 31.53 -14.17
C GLU A 636 9.27 30.70 -15.43
N LEU A 637 8.79 29.50 -15.20
CA LEU A 637 8.30 28.60 -16.25
C LEU A 637 6.80 28.43 -16.08
N VAL A 638 6.04 28.67 -17.15
CA VAL A 638 4.59 28.52 -17.19
C VAL A 638 4.21 27.57 -18.33
N PHE A 639 3.53 26.50 -17.96
CA PHE A 639 2.72 25.73 -18.91
C PHE A 639 1.28 26.20 -18.78
N ASP A 640 0.66 26.53 -19.88
CA ASP A 640 -0.75 26.91 -19.95
C ASP A 640 -1.39 26.15 -21.12
N ARG A 641 -2.11 25.06 -20.81
CA ARG A 641 -2.63 24.11 -21.79
C ARG A 641 -1.53 23.55 -22.69
N SER A 642 -1.60 23.85 -24.00
CA SER A 642 -0.58 23.45 -24.98
C SER A 642 0.56 24.45 -25.13
N ALA A 643 0.54 25.58 -24.43
CA ALA A 643 1.58 26.59 -24.51
C ALA A 643 2.61 26.47 -23.37
N LEU A 644 3.87 26.82 -23.71
CA LEU A 644 4.94 26.93 -22.72
C LEU A 644 5.52 28.35 -22.82
N HIS A 645 5.73 28.98 -21.68
CA HIS A 645 6.38 30.25 -21.55
C HIS A 645 7.44 30.24 -20.46
N PHE A 646 8.64 30.69 -20.79
CA PHE A 646 9.74 30.89 -19.84
C PHE A 646 10.17 32.34 -19.84
N LYS A 647 10.37 32.90 -18.66
CA LYS A 647 10.91 34.24 -18.46
C LYS A 647 11.97 34.25 -17.38
N GLY A 648 13.18 34.67 -17.74
CA GLY A 648 14.27 34.60 -16.79
C GLY A 648 15.62 35.01 -17.31
N ARG A 649 16.67 34.39 -16.81
CA ARG A 649 18.07 34.56 -17.19
C ARG A 649 18.76 33.23 -17.38
N THR A 650 19.81 33.21 -18.22
CA THR A 650 20.59 31.99 -18.45
C THR A 650 22.03 32.36 -18.84
N GLN A 651 22.89 31.36 -18.81
CA GLN A 651 24.23 31.42 -19.40
C GLN A 651 24.37 30.38 -20.50
N LEU A 652 25.32 30.58 -21.38
CA LEU A 652 25.65 29.62 -22.41
C LEU A 652 26.85 28.77 -21.90
N ALA A 653 26.77 27.46 -22.01
CA ALA A 653 27.88 26.57 -21.64
C ALA A 653 29.15 26.98 -22.46
N GLY A 654 30.26 27.14 -21.77
CA GLY A 654 31.51 27.66 -22.36
C GLY A 654 31.67 29.17 -22.36
N ALA A 655 30.65 29.95 -21.98
CA ALA A 655 30.73 31.40 -21.87
C ALA A 655 30.23 31.93 -20.49
N PRO A 656 30.89 31.57 -19.39
CA PRO A 656 30.41 31.91 -18.03
C PRO A 656 30.44 33.43 -17.76
N GLY A 657 31.22 34.23 -18.50
CA GLY A 657 31.23 35.67 -18.40
C GLY A 657 30.04 36.37 -19.08
N ILE A 658 29.16 35.65 -19.73
CA ILE A 658 28.04 36.20 -20.47
C ILE A 658 26.74 35.67 -19.85
N THR A 659 26.00 36.54 -19.20
CA THR A 659 24.67 36.25 -18.68
C THR A 659 23.61 36.88 -19.58
N TRP A 660 22.79 36.03 -20.14
CA TRP A 660 21.61 36.44 -20.91
C TRP A 660 20.54 36.83 -19.89
N GLN A 661 20.08 38.07 -19.98
CA GLN A 661 19.03 38.62 -19.13
C GLN A 661 17.78 38.89 -19.96
N LYS A 662 16.63 39.02 -19.27
CA LYS A 662 15.33 39.23 -19.94
C LYS A 662 15.09 38.16 -21.03
N VAL A 663 15.52 36.91 -20.77
CA VAL A 663 15.28 35.82 -21.69
C VAL A 663 13.79 35.48 -21.64
N GLU A 664 13.13 35.54 -22.77
CA GLU A 664 11.75 35.08 -22.96
C GLU A 664 11.75 33.98 -23.99
N ALA A 665 11.27 32.78 -23.63
CA ALA A 665 11.07 31.66 -24.52
C ALA A 665 9.57 31.34 -24.54
N HIS A 666 9.02 31.16 -25.70
CA HIS A 666 7.60 30.90 -25.92
C HIS A 666 7.40 29.79 -26.94
N ILE A 667 6.60 28.79 -26.60
CA ILE A 667 6.08 27.76 -27.48
C ILE A 667 4.55 27.94 -27.49
N PRO A 668 3.94 28.47 -28.55
CA PRO A 668 2.50 28.70 -28.57
C PRO A 668 1.69 27.40 -28.52
N GLN A 669 2.23 26.35 -29.13
CA GLN A 669 1.60 25.04 -29.23
C GLN A 669 2.65 23.95 -29.23
N LEU A 670 2.70 23.16 -28.16
CA LEU A 670 3.70 22.10 -27.94
C LEU A 670 3.70 21.07 -29.10
N ALA A 671 2.54 20.77 -29.64
CA ALA A 671 2.42 19.84 -30.79
C ALA A 671 3.14 20.32 -32.07
N GLN A 672 3.35 21.63 -32.25
CA GLN A 672 4.09 22.18 -33.40
C GLN A 672 5.56 22.37 -33.08
N SER A 673 5.97 22.29 -31.84
CA SER A 673 7.37 22.35 -31.38
C SER A 673 8.20 23.54 -31.93
N VAL A 674 7.56 24.68 -32.18
CA VAL A 674 8.25 25.91 -32.64
C VAL A 674 8.53 26.82 -31.43
N VAL A 675 9.79 26.99 -31.10
CA VAL A 675 10.23 27.81 -29.96
C VAL A 675 10.65 29.19 -30.45
N SER A 676 10.05 30.23 -29.91
CA SER A 676 10.51 31.61 -30.08
C SER A 676 11.29 32.02 -28.83
N VAL A 677 12.51 32.52 -29.01
CA VAL A 677 13.38 32.96 -27.91
C VAL A 677 13.87 34.38 -28.16
N THR A 678 13.78 35.22 -27.15
CA THR A 678 14.41 36.54 -27.17
C THR A 678 15.27 36.70 -25.92
N GLY A 679 16.34 37.50 -26.05
CA GLY A 679 17.20 37.75 -24.91
C GLY A 679 18.19 38.88 -25.16
N GLU A 680 18.67 39.47 -24.04
CA GLU A 680 19.71 40.51 -24.02
C GLU A 680 20.86 40.04 -23.11
N ALA A 681 22.10 40.25 -23.54
CA ALA A 681 23.27 39.89 -22.77
C ALA A 681 24.37 40.96 -22.88
N ARG A 682 25.29 40.96 -21.95
CA ARG A 682 26.53 41.73 -21.97
C ARG A 682 27.68 40.85 -21.53
N GLY A 683 28.81 40.98 -22.19
CA GLY A 683 30.03 40.28 -21.79
C GLY A 683 31.09 40.20 -22.87
N PRO A 684 32.15 39.38 -22.64
CA PRO A 684 33.31 39.31 -23.51
C PRO A 684 32.98 38.69 -24.87
N VAL A 685 33.25 39.40 -25.96
CA VAL A 685 33.03 38.89 -27.33
C VAL A 685 33.87 37.65 -27.60
N ALA A 686 35.07 37.57 -27.06
CA ALA A 686 35.94 36.40 -27.17
C ALA A 686 35.27 35.09 -26.74
N GLN A 687 34.47 35.12 -25.67
CA GLN A 687 33.76 33.91 -25.19
C GLN A 687 32.65 33.46 -26.15
N VAL A 688 31.96 34.40 -26.81
CA VAL A 688 30.96 34.04 -27.85
C VAL A 688 31.64 33.36 -29.05
N LEU A 689 32.77 33.92 -29.51
CA LEU A 689 33.55 33.33 -30.60
C LEU A 689 34.12 31.96 -30.24
N ASP A 690 34.55 31.75 -29.00
CA ASP A 690 35.01 30.45 -28.49
C ASP A 690 33.90 29.42 -28.49
N VAL A 691 32.70 29.77 -28.00
CA VAL A 691 31.53 28.89 -28.05
C VAL A 691 31.13 28.54 -29.46
N ILE A 692 31.11 29.53 -30.39
CA ILE A 692 30.80 29.28 -31.80
C ILE A 692 31.81 28.30 -32.38
N SER A 693 33.10 28.50 -32.17
CA SER A 693 34.18 27.65 -32.74
C SER A 693 34.14 26.20 -32.26
N LYS A 694 33.70 25.96 -31.02
CA LYS A 694 33.70 24.65 -30.35
C LYS A 694 32.34 23.94 -30.42
N SER A 695 31.37 24.48 -31.07
CA SER A 695 30.00 23.94 -31.14
C SER A 695 29.50 23.75 -32.57
N ALA A 696 28.33 23.12 -32.72
CA ALA A 696 27.67 22.96 -34.02
C ALA A 696 27.40 24.29 -34.74
N LEU A 697 27.42 25.42 -34.03
CA LEU A 697 27.32 26.77 -34.64
C LEU A 697 28.46 27.08 -35.58
N ASN A 698 29.63 26.44 -35.46
CA ASN A 698 30.78 26.62 -36.37
C ASN A 698 30.43 26.24 -37.83
N GLU A 699 29.71 25.11 -37.99
CA GLU A 699 29.30 24.68 -39.34
C GLU A 699 28.31 25.67 -39.97
N LEU A 700 27.38 26.23 -39.17
CA LEU A 700 26.39 27.21 -39.62
C LEU A 700 27.01 28.55 -40.03
N THR A 701 28.12 28.94 -39.42
CA THR A 701 28.80 30.20 -39.72
C THR A 701 29.86 30.08 -40.82
N GLY A 702 29.91 28.95 -41.52
CA GLY A 702 30.87 28.69 -42.59
C GLY A 702 32.36 28.67 -42.15
N THR A 703 32.63 28.40 -40.88
CA THR A 703 33.94 28.35 -40.20
C THR A 703 34.69 29.68 -40.15
N VAL A 704 34.18 30.77 -40.76
CA VAL A 704 34.87 32.06 -40.78
C VAL A 704 35.04 32.66 -39.38
N LEU A 705 34.01 32.56 -38.54
CA LEU A 705 34.06 33.10 -37.15
C LEU A 705 34.98 32.27 -36.26
N SER A 706 35.32 31.06 -36.58
CA SER A 706 36.22 30.20 -35.78
C SER A 706 37.65 30.73 -35.72
N GLN A 707 38.02 31.53 -36.73
CA GLN A 707 39.35 32.15 -36.87
C GLN A 707 39.40 33.58 -36.37
N SER A 708 38.22 34.17 -36.08
CA SER A 708 38.12 35.56 -35.58
C SER A 708 38.54 35.66 -34.13
N GLN A 709 39.19 36.78 -33.80
CA GLN A 709 39.60 37.12 -32.43
C GLN A 709 38.99 38.46 -31.98
N ALA A 710 38.61 38.54 -30.75
CA ALA A 710 38.04 39.76 -30.19
C ALA A 710 38.49 39.97 -28.73
N THR A 711 38.54 41.22 -28.31
CA THR A 711 38.72 41.62 -26.90
C THR A 711 37.66 42.62 -26.50
N GLY A 712 37.40 42.73 -25.18
CA GLY A 712 36.43 43.65 -24.62
C GLY A 712 35.01 43.11 -24.62
N ASP A 713 34.15 43.81 -23.90
CA ASP A 713 32.75 43.49 -23.74
C ASP A 713 31.86 44.09 -24.82
N ALA A 714 30.78 43.41 -25.19
CA ALA A 714 29.74 43.96 -26.06
C ALA A 714 28.34 43.68 -25.46
N ASN A 715 27.35 44.41 -25.97
CA ASN A 715 25.95 44.12 -25.67
C ASN A 715 25.36 43.31 -26.86
N PHE A 716 24.66 42.25 -26.50
CA PHE A 716 24.08 41.30 -27.41
C PHE A 716 22.55 41.36 -27.29
N LYS A 717 21.86 41.32 -28.45
CA LYS A 717 20.43 41.06 -28.52
C LYS A 717 20.22 39.92 -29.49
N LEU A 718 19.34 38.99 -29.08
CA LEU A 718 19.07 37.79 -29.84
C LEU A 718 17.56 37.54 -29.93
N ALA A 719 17.08 37.18 -31.10
CA ALA A 719 15.75 36.65 -31.35
C ALA A 719 15.89 35.40 -32.23
N LEU A 720 15.36 34.29 -31.74
CA LEU A 720 15.41 32.99 -32.39
C LEU A 720 14.00 32.47 -32.65
N THR A 721 13.81 31.80 -33.76
CA THR A 721 12.65 30.95 -34.01
C THR A 721 13.15 29.58 -34.41
N LEU A 722 12.97 28.61 -33.51
CA LEU A 722 13.57 27.26 -33.56
C LEU A 722 12.46 26.22 -33.76
N PRO A 723 12.25 25.71 -34.97
CA PRO A 723 11.46 24.48 -35.14
C PRO A 723 12.28 23.31 -34.67
N ILE A 724 11.89 22.71 -33.52
CA ILE A 724 12.67 21.65 -32.85
C ILE A 724 12.84 20.41 -33.74
N ASP A 725 11.83 20.12 -34.57
CA ASP A 725 11.84 18.99 -35.52
C ASP A 725 12.82 19.18 -36.68
N LYS A 726 13.17 20.44 -36.97
CA LYS A 726 14.00 20.84 -38.11
C LYS A 726 14.88 22.04 -37.75
N LEU A 727 15.81 21.83 -36.84
CA LEU A 727 16.71 22.89 -36.37
C LEU A 727 17.48 23.59 -37.48
N GLU A 728 17.65 22.94 -38.64
CA GLU A 728 18.27 23.51 -39.83
C GLU A 728 17.42 24.63 -40.46
N ALA A 729 16.12 24.67 -40.18
CA ALA A 729 15.19 25.74 -40.63
C ALA A 729 15.07 26.88 -39.59
N SER A 730 15.94 26.91 -38.59
CA SER A 730 15.95 27.95 -37.57
C SER A 730 16.20 29.32 -38.15
N LYS A 731 15.43 30.30 -37.65
CA LYS A 731 15.65 31.72 -37.97
C LYS A 731 16.33 32.40 -36.80
N VAL A 732 17.38 33.12 -37.10
CA VAL A 732 18.22 33.83 -36.11
C VAL A 732 18.25 35.30 -36.52
N GLN A 733 17.96 36.17 -35.58
CA GLN A 733 18.16 37.61 -35.76
C GLN A 733 18.81 38.17 -34.49
N GLY A 734 19.77 39.04 -34.67
CA GLY A 734 20.41 39.62 -33.52
C GLY A 734 21.29 40.82 -33.83
N SER A 735 21.81 41.40 -32.79
CA SER A 735 22.77 42.50 -32.92
C SER A 735 23.84 42.40 -31.82
N VAL A 736 25.04 42.82 -32.16
CA VAL A 736 26.18 43.07 -31.26
C VAL A 736 26.52 44.53 -31.27
N VAL A 737 26.45 45.16 -30.13
CA VAL A 737 26.81 46.58 -29.97
C VAL A 737 28.19 46.65 -29.32
N PHE A 738 29.19 47.05 -30.09
CA PHE A 738 30.57 47.23 -29.66
C PHE A 738 30.75 48.55 -28.93
N ALA A 739 31.59 48.52 -27.87
CA ALA A 739 31.83 49.67 -27.02
C ALA A 739 33.34 49.83 -26.71
N ASP A 740 34.19 49.88 -27.68
CA ASP A 740 35.65 49.99 -27.60
C ASP A 740 36.39 48.65 -27.71
N ASN A 741 35.89 47.74 -28.48
CA ASN A 741 36.44 46.41 -28.69
C ASN A 741 37.63 46.42 -29.69
N ALA A 742 38.55 45.43 -29.50
CA ALA A 742 39.51 45.13 -30.55
C ALA A 742 39.05 43.86 -31.26
N LEU A 743 38.97 43.89 -32.59
CA LEU A 743 38.47 42.81 -33.43
C LEU A 743 39.48 42.49 -34.53
N GLN A 744 39.77 41.20 -34.72
CA GLN A 744 40.46 40.66 -35.90
C GLN A 744 39.53 39.65 -36.59
N ILE A 745 39.04 40.02 -37.75
CA ILE A 745 37.98 39.23 -38.43
C ILE A 745 38.58 37.95 -39.02
N ILE A 746 39.75 38.06 -39.66
CA ILE A 746 40.43 36.98 -40.32
C ILE A 746 41.92 37.03 -39.90
N PRO A 747 42.60 35.91 -39.57
CA PRO A 747 44.03 35.89 -39.32
C PRO A 747 44.81 36.55 -40.45
N GLY A 748 45.86 37.33 -40.11
CA GLY A 748 46.65 38.06 -41.11
C GLY A 748 46.07 39.34 -41.62
N THR A 749 44.91 39.78 -41.13
CA THR A 749 44.37 41.15 -41.38
C THR A 749 44.70 42.07 -40.19
N PRO A 750 44.81 43.38 -40.42
CA PRO A 750 45.01 44.31 -39.32
C PRO A 750 43.89 44.34 -38.30
N VAL A 751 44.24 44.52 -37.03
CA VAL A 751 43.30 44.57 -35.91
C VAL A 751 42.53 45.87 -35.94
N LEU A 752 41.18 45.78 -35.87
CA LEU A 752 40.25 46.89 -35.69
C LEU A 752 40.22 47.26 -34.19
N ASN A 753 40.94 48.28 -33.80
CA ASN A 753 40.99 48.74 -32.43
C ASN A 753 39.86 49.71 -32.13
N ARG A 754 39.46 49.83 -30.87
CA ARG A 754 38.45 50.82 -30.41
C ARG A 754 37.16 50.79 -31.23
N THR A 755 36.75 49.57 -31.65
CA THR A 755 35.57 49.39 -32.49
C THR A 755 34.31 49.76 -31.72
N ARG A 756 33.49 50.61 -32.31
CA ARG A 756 32.21 51.12 -31.78
C ARG A 756 31.15 51.05 -32.88
N GLY A 757 29.95 50.64 -32.54
CA GLY A 757 28.85 50.54 -33.47
C GLY A 757 28.09 49.25 -33.37
N THR A 758 27.26 48.96 -34.35
CA THR A 758 26.36 47.78 -34.29
C THR A 758 26.61 46.85 -35.44
N LEU A 759 26.84 45.58 -35.12
CA LEU A 759 26.77 44.48 -36.04
C LEU A 759 25.37 43.85 -35.96
N GLN A 760 24.69 43.73 -37.04
CA GLN A 760 23.42 42.96 -37.18
C GLN A 760 23.75 41.61 -37.80
N PHE A 761 23.13 40.52 -37.28
CA PHE A 761 23.32 39.21 -37.86
C PHE A 761 22.01 38.43 -37.97
N SER A 762 21.95 37.53 -38.91
CA SER A 762 20.85 36.59 -39.13
C SER A 762 21.42 35.22 -39.52
N GLU A 763 20.56 34.23 -39.76
CA GLU A 763 20.91 32.94 -40.36
C GLU A 763 21.56 33.09 -41.76
N GLN A 764 21.40 34.24 -42.43
CA GLN A 764 21.93 34.53 -43.75
C GLN A 764 23.32 35.20 -43.71
N GLY A 765 23.79 35.65 -42.52
CA GLY A 765 25.06 36.34 -42.37
C GLY A 765 25.04 37.48 -41.39
N PHE A 766 26.01 38.36 -41.51
CA PHE A 766 26.04 39.58 -40.71
C PHE A 766 26.28 40.87 -41.52
N GLN A 767 25.88 41.96 -40.96
CA GLN A 767 26.04 43.28 -41.58
C GLN A 767 26.56 44.33 -40.55
N LEU A 768 27.60 45.05 -40.93
CA LEU A 768 28.10 46.23 -40.23
C LEU A 768 27.50 47.45 -40.90
N LYS A 769 27.05 48.42 -40.12
CA LYS A 769 26.50 49.64 -40.61
C LYS A 769 27.16 50.81 -39.91
N ALA A 770 28.00 51.56 -40.63
CA ALA A 770 28.72 52.70 -40.11
C ALA A 770 29.50 52.41 -38.78
N VAL A 771 30.13 51.24 -38.71
CA VAL A 771 30.94 50.88 -37.55
C VAL A 771 32.26 51.67 -37.55
N GLN A 772 32.52 52.35 -36.45
CA GLN A 772 33.74 53.14 -36.25
C GLN A 772 34.84 52.27 -35.60
N ALA A 773 36.05 52.35 -36.09
CA ALA A 773 37.21 51.67 -35.50
C ALA A 773 38.49 52.48 -35.73
N GLN A 774 39.55 52.12 -35.02
CA GLN A 774 40.89 52.57 -35.34
C GLN A 774 41.63 51.51 -36.13
N LEU A 775 42.03 51.83 -37.37
CA LEU A 775 42.72 50.92 -38.27
C LEU A 775 43.90 51.62 -38.90
N LEU A 776 45.03 50.97 -38.96
CA LEU A 776 46.25 51.54 -39.54
C LEU A 776 46.68 52.90 -38.96
N GLY A 777 46.37 53.08 -37.65
CA GLY A 777 46.74 54.25 -36.84
C GLY A 777 45.82 55.46 -36.99
N GLY A 778 44.79 55.37 -37.78
CA GLY A 778 43.78 56.47 -37.96
C GLY A 778 42.33 55.94 -37.73
N ASP A 779 41.38 56.86 -37.65
CA ASP A 779 39.98 56.54 -37.52
C ASP A 779 39.46 56.00 -38.91
N ALA A 780 38.65 54.95 -38.86
CA ALA A 780 38.05 54.30 -39.96
C ALA A 780 36.58 54.00 -39.73
N VAL A 781 35.78 54.03 -40.77
CA VAL A 781 34.36 53.62 -40.79
C VAL A 781 34.22 52.40 -41.69
N LEU A 782 33.55 51.38 -41.14
CA LEU A 782 33.34 50.10 -41.81
C LEU A 782 31.87 49.96 -42.16
N ASP A 783 31.58 49.61 -43.41
CA ASP A 783 30.24 49.20 -43.88
C ASP A 783 30.31 47.90 -44.66
N GLY A 784 29.22 47.12 -44.69
CA GLY A 784 29.18 45.84 -45.42
C GLY A 784 28.93 44.65 -44.49
N GLY A 785 29.22 43.45 -44.98
CA GLY A 785 28.88 42.25 -44.20
C GLY A 785 29.35 40.97 -44.84
N LEU A 786 28.97 39.86 -44.23
CA LEU A 786 29.18 38.47 -44.71
C LEU A 786 27.80 37.87 -45.00
N SER A 787 27.65 37.25 -46.14
CA SER A 787 26.52 36.40 -46.49
C SER A 787 26.94 34.95 -46.52
N PHE A 788 26.26 34.10 -45.75
CA PHE A 788 26.51 32.66 -45.78
C PHE A 788 25.88 31.97 -47.02
N VAL A 789 24.94 32.70 -47.68
CA VAL A 789 24.27 32.28 -48.92
C VAL A 789 24.71 33.25 -50.01
N ALA A 790 25.95 33.13 -50.50
CA ALA A 790 26.43 33.95 -51.60
C ALA A 790 26.06 33.31 -52.94
N GLU A 791 25.64 34.17 -53.95
CA GLU A 791 25.40 33.70 -55.27
C GLU A 791 26.76 33.27 -55.91
N GLU A 792 26.70 32.32 -56.84
CA GLU A 792 27.88 31.79 -57.50
C GLU A 792 28.64 32.90 -58.21
N GLY A 793 29.91 33.12 -57.81
CA GLY A 793 30.75 34.21 -58.36
C GLY A 793 30.80 35.51 -57.54
N GLN A 794 29.96 35.67 -56.52
CA GLN A 794 30.05 36.80 -55.60
C GLN A 794 30.92 36.43 -54.35
N SER A 795 31.68 37.43 -53.82
CA SER A 795 32.40 37.26 -52.59
C SER A 795 31.40 37.22 -51.43
N PRO A 796 31.39 36.15 -50.57
CA PRO A 796 30.52 36.04 -49.42
C PRO A 796 30.80 37.15 -48.39
N LEU A 797 32.01 37.70 -48.31
CA LEU A 797 32.40 38.82 -47.45
C LEU A 797 32.65 40.07 -48.30
N GLN A 798 31.97 41.15 -47.99
CA GLN A 798 32.22 42.45 -48.62
C GLN A 798 32.21 43.55 -47.54
N LEU A 799 33.42 43.88 -47.04
CA LEU A 799 33.58 44.97 -46.09
C LEU A 799 34.22 46.16 -46.80
N LYS A 800 33.63 47.30 -46.75
CA LYS A 800 34.15 48.59 -47.24
C LYS A 800 34.64 49.38 -46.05
N ILE A 801 35.84 49.83 -46.12
CA ILE A 801 36.51 50.60 -45.09
C ILE A 801 36.93 51.97 -45.72
N HIS A 802 36.57 53.03 -45.04
CA HIS A 802 37.04 54.38 -45.37
C HIS A 802 37.63 55.00 -44.11
N GLY A 803 38.85 55.53 -44.22
CA GLY A 803 39.46 56.07 -43.04
C GLY A 803 40.82 56.78 -43.38
N ASP A 804 41.49 57.16 -42.31
CA ASP A 804 42.86 57.71 -42.34
C ASP A 804 43.86 56.64 -41.92
N LEU A 805 44.98 56.59 -42.62
CA LEU A 805 46.14 55.77 -42.27
C LEU A 805 47.26 56.69 -41.87
N THR A 806 48.08 56.25 -40.88
CA THR A 806 49.26 56.99 -40.44
C THR A 806 50.52 56.19 -40.72
N ALA A 807 51.60 56.81 -40.89
CA ALA A 807 52.88 56.15 -41.12
C ALA A 807 53.25 55.22 -39.98
N GLU A 808 52.99 55.63 -38.73
CA GLU A 808 53.21 54.81 -37.52
C GLU A 808 52.28 53.61 -37.43
N GLY A 809 51.00 53.80 -37.86
CA GLY A 809 50.04 52.68 -37.94
C GLY A 809 50.43 51.68 -38.97
N LEU A 810 50.87 52.08 -40.16
CA LEU A 810 51.42 51.14 -41.15
C LEU A 810 52.67 50.41 -40.73
N GLN A 811 53.53 51.06 -39.97
CA GLN A 811 54.79 50.43 -39.41
C GLN A 811 54.45 49.33 -38.44
N ARG A 812 53.38 49.51 -37.64
CA ARG A 812 52.95 48.51 -36.64
C ARG A 812 52.16 47.34 -37.27
N ALA A 813 51.56 47.55 -38.43
CA ALA A 813 50.80 46.54 -39.16
C ALA A 813 51.72 45.50 -39.86
N ARG A 814 52.36 44.60 -39.05
CA ARG A 814 53.35 43.60 -39.54
C ARG A 814 52.72 42.64 -40.56
N GLU A 815 51.40 42.39 -40.46
CA GLU A 815 50.63 41.59 -41.38
C GLU A 815 50.62 42.14 -42.81
N LEU A 816 50.88 43.45 -43.02
CA LEU A 816 51.05 44.07 -44.33
C LEU A 816 52.47 43.85 -44.89
N GLY A 817 53.37 43.08 -44.20
CA GLY A 817 54.62 42.58 -44.72
C GLY A 817 55.54 43.67 -45.30
N PHE A 818 55.67 43.71 -46.64
CA PHE A 818 56.51 44.69 -47.32
C PHE A 818 56.06 46.14 -47.06
N VAL A 819 54.79 46.41 -47.01
CA VAL A 819 54.23 47.76 -46.81
C VAL A 819 54.63 48.32 -45.44
N SER A 820 54.65 47.53 -44.37
CA SER A 820 55.08 47.95 -43.05
C SER A 820 56.56 48.31 -42.99
N ARG A 821 57.40 47.65 -43.80
CA ARG A 821 58.86 48.02 -43.94
C ARG A 821 59.03 49.33 -44.70
N LEU A 822 58.27 49.54 -45.74
CA LEU A 822 58.31 50.82 -46.44
C LEU A 822 57.84 52.00 -45.59
N ALA A 823 56.86 51.77 -44.79
CA ALA A 823 56.32 52.78 -43.88
C ALA A 823 57.34 53.29 -42.81
N GLN A 824 58.44 52.52 -42.55
CA GLN A 824 59.56 53.00 -41.72
C GLN A 824 60.21 54.32 -42.25
N ARG A 825 60.05 54.57 -43.53
CA ARG A 825 60.58 55.77 -44.18
C ARG A 825 59.46 56.77 -44.55
N ALA A 826 58.29 56.59 -44.04
CA ALA A 826 57.11 57.48 -44.20
C ALA A 826 56.87 58.28 -42.94
N SER A 827 56.25 59.49 -43.15
CA SER A 827 55.75 60.32 -42.05
C SER A 827 54.43 60.99 -42.47
N GLY A 828 53.58 61.31 -41.50
CA GLY A 828 52.27 61.92 -41.77
C GLY A 828 51.10 60.99 -41.90
N LYS A 829 49.95 61.46 -42.36
CA LYS A 829 48.69 60.68 -42.49
C LYS A 829 48.08 60.91 -43.87
N SER A 830 47.33 59.97 -44.39
CA SER A 830 46.52 60.04 -45.61
C SER A 830 45.22 59.27 -45.47
N SER A 831 44.25 59.72 -46.24
CA SER A 831 43.01 58.95 -46.34
C SER A 831 43.18 57.70 -47.24
N TYR A 832 42.44 56.69 -46.93
CA TYR A 832 42.37 55.45 -47.70
C TYR A 832 40.97 54.90 -47.81
N SER A 833 40.77 54.09 -48.81
CA SER A 833 39.65 53.19 -48.91
C SER A 833 40.16 51.73 -49.05
N ALA A 834 39.55 50.82 -48.35
CA ALA A 834 39.81 49.37 -48.42
C ALA A 834 38.54 48.59 -48.65
N THR A 835 38.67 47.52 -49.39
CA THR A 835 37.60 46.56 -49.56
C THR A 835 38.19 45.20 -49.19
N LEU A 836 37.59 44.49 -48.18
CA LEU A 836 37.92 43.16 -47.79
C LEU A 836 36.85 42.23 -48.31
N GLY A 837 37.23 41.24 -49.11
CA GLY A 837 36.42 40.17 -49.62
C GLY A 837 36.94 38.81 -49.13
N LEU A 838 36.16 37.78 -49.38
CA LEU A 838 36.58 36.39 -49.15
C LEU A 838 36.30 35.58 -50.41
N ARG A 839 37.29 34.86 -50.90
CA ARG A 839 37.13 33.98 -52.03
C ARG A 839 37.76 32.62 -51.77
N ARG A 840 36.97 31.59 -51.88
CA ARG A 840 37.37 30.20 -51.48
C ARG A 840 38.00 30.05 -50.09
N GLY A 841 37.61 30.89 -49.14
CA GLY A 841 38.14 30.89 -47.77
C GLY A 841 39.37 31.77 -47.59
N GLU A 842 39.93 32.32 -48.64
CA GLU A 842 41.12 33.19 -48.60
C GLU A 842 40.73 34.68 -48.72
N PRO A 843 41.35 35.60 -47.93
CA PRO A 843 41.03 37.01 -47.95
C PRO A 843 41.48 37.72 -49.24
N GLU A 844 40.57 38.41 -49.90
CA GLU A 844 40.86 39.33 -50.97
C GLU A 844 40.84 40.75 -50.41
N LEU A 845 41.96 41.44 -50.39
CA LEU A 845 42.08 42.79 -49.82
C LEU A 845 42.49 43.76 -50.95
N LEU A 846 41.70 44.80 -51.12
CA LEU A 846 42.02 45.93 -52.01
C LEU A 846 42.14 47.18 -51.18
N ILE A 847 43.30 47.77 -51.12
CA ILE A 847 43.56 49.08 -50.48
C ILE A 847 43.91 50.12 -51.54
N SER A 848 43.31 51.29 -51.45
CA SER A 848 43.56 52.43 -52.34
C SER A 848 43.75 53.68 -51.54
N SER A 849 44.76 54.47 -51.81
CA SER A 849 45.03 55.79 -51.26
C SER A 849 45.73 56.67 -52.28
N ASP A 850 45.55 57.99 -52.25
CA ASP A 850 46.35 58.93 -53.06
C ASP A 850 47.63 59.35 -52.31
N LEU A 851 47.83 58.89 -51.07
CA LEU A 851 48.93 59.23 -50.15
C LEU A 851 49.13 60.72 -49.91
N LYS A 852 48.16 61.59 -50.28
CA LYS A 852 48.22 63.00 -49.97
C LYS A 852 48.21 63.22 -48.49
N GLY A 853 49.14 64.03 -47.94
CA GLY A 853 49.33 64.22 -46.51
C GLY A 853 50.37 63.26 -45.86
N MET A 854 50.95 62.33 -46.60
CA MET A 854 52.02 61.43 -46.15
C MET A 854 53.28 61.73 -46.99
N ALA A 855 54.40 61.97 -46.38
CA ALA A 855 55.73 62.07 -47.02
C ALA A 855 56.38 60.66 -47.02
N LEU A 856 57.09 60.32 -48.10
CA LEU A 856 57.93 59.18 -48.29
C LEU A 856 59.38 59.58 -48.45
N ASN A 857 60.26 59.31 -47.49
CA ASN A 857 61.67 59.61 -47.49
C ASN A 857 62.46 58.39 -48.09
N LEU A 858 62.21 58.11 -49.35
CA LEU A 858 62.85 57.05 -50.05
C LEU A 858 63.77 57.64 -51.18
N PRO A 859 64.75 56.90 -51.74
CA PRO A 859 65.51 57.37 -52.88
C PRO A 859 64.56 57.64 -54.12
N ALA A 860 65.02 58.65 -54.96
CA ALA A 860 64.33 58.88 -56.24
C ALA A 860 64.20 57.55 -57.08
N PRO A 861 63.06 57.26 -57.68
CA PRO A 861 61.88 58.07 -57.91
C PRO A 861 60.75 57.93 -56.87
N LEU A 862 60.98 57.27 -55.72
CA LEU A 862 60.01 57.00 -54.67
C LEU A 862 59.97 58.14 -53.62
N ASN A 863 60.80 59.18 -53.73
CA ASN A 863 60.71 60.33 -52.84
C ASN A 863 59.41 61.08 -53.07
N LYS A 864 58.69 61.36 -52.03
CA LYS A 864 57.42 62.06 -52.16
C LYS A 864 57.21 63.06 -51.02
N PRO A 865 57.10 64.39 -51.32
CA PRO A 865 56.73 65.38 -50.30
C PRO A 865 55.28 65.20 -49.86
N THR A 866 54.89 65.76 -48.73
CA THR A 866 53.56 65.59 -48.09
C THR A 866 52.39 65.99 -49.01
N GLN A 867 52.50 67.05 -49.71
CA GLN A 867 51.40 67.62 -50.52
C GLN A 867 51.23 67.00 -51.91
N MET A 868 52.18 66.18 -52.38
CA MET A 868 52.13 65.52 -53.66
C MET A 868 51.26 64.28 -53.58
N ALA A 869 50.33 64.02 -54.52
CA ALA A 869 49.58 62.80 -54.67
C ALA A 869 50.49 61.72 -55.31
N MET A 870 50.47 60.49 -54.73
CA MET A 870 51.08 59.28 -55.27
C MET A 870 50.13 58.10 -55.08
N PRO A 871 49.28 57.76 -55.99
CA PRO A 871 48.25 56.74 -55.85
C PRO A 871 48.92 55.38 -55.42
N LEU A 872 48.52 54.85 -54.30
CA LEU A 872 48.85 53.50 -53.75
C LEU A 872 47.69 52.60 -54.00
N ARG A 873 47.90 51.47 -54.61
CA ARG A 873 46.94 50.35 -54.70
C ARG A 873 47.64 49.05 -54.26
N ILE A 874 47.08 48.40 -53.27
CA ILE A 874 47.51 47.08 -52.83
C ILE A 874 46.33 46.16 -53.04
N GLU A 875 46.56 45.07 -53.76
CA GLU A 875 45.55 44.14 -54.11
C GLU A 875 46.12 42.73 -53.80
N THR A 876 45.37 41.98 -52.93
CA THR A 876 45.65 40.55 -52.75
C THR A 876 44.54 39.79 -53.36
N GLN A 877 44.79 38.79 -54.15
CA GLN A 877 43.82 37.94 -54.81
C GLN A 877 44.42 36.59 -55.11
N LEU A 878 43.59 35.59 -55.21
CA LEU A 878 43.98 34.23 -55.59
C LEU A 878 44.55 34.26 -57.04
N THR A 879 45.61 33.48 -57.27
CA THR A 879 46.15 33.33 -58.63
C THR A 879 45.09 32.71 -59.56
N ARG A 880 45.18 32.92 -60.84
CA ARG A 880 44.26 32.35 -61.86
C ARG A 880 44.29 30.84 -61.81
N GLU A 881 45.43 30.22 -61.51
CA GLU A 881 45.59 28.78 -61.36
C GLU A 881 44.88 28.24 -60.13
N SER A 882 44.99 28.96 -59.03
CA SER A 882 44.22 28.68 -57.83
C SER A 882 42.71 28.84 -57.99
N LEU A 883 42.26 29.74 -58.85
CA LEU A 883 40.85 29.90 -59.14
C LEU A 883 40.23 28.80 -60.02
N GLN A 884 41.07 28.20 -60.90
CA GLN A 884 40.60 27.17 -61.86
C GLN A 884 40.87 25.75 -61.37
N ALA A 885 41.84 25.51 -60.48
CA ALA A 885 42.26 24.19 -60.04
C ALA A 885 41.40 23.68 -58.88
N LYS A 886 41.10 22.39 -58.88
CA LYS A 886 40.66 21.63 -57.71
C LYS A 886 41.81 21.39 -56.71
N SER A 887 42.86 22.22 -56.75
CA SER A 887 44.05 22.11 -55.93
C SER A 887 43.74 22.38 -54.46
N ARG A 888 44.29 21.57 -53.58
CA ARG A 888 44.24 21.75 -52.12
C ARG A 888 45.16 22.86 -51.60
N VAL A 889 46.14 23.29 -52.38
CA VAL A 889 47.04 24.37 -52.04
C VAL A 889 46.64 25.60 -52.81
N LEU A 890 46.08 26.59 -52.07
CA LEU A 890 45.71 27.90 -52.64
C LEU A 890 46.94 28.81 -52.59
N GLN A 891 47.20 29.52 -53.68
CA GLN A 891 48.25 30.51 -53.77
C GLN A 891 47.63 31.89 -54.02
N ASP A 892 48.00 32.85 -53.25
CA ASP A 892 47.62 34.26 -53.39
C ASP A 892 48.72 35.06 -54.12
N GLN A 893 48.29 36.09 -54.82
CA GLN A 893 49.14 37.08 -55.45
C GLN A 893 48.90 38.42 -54.78
N ILE A 894 49.99 39.05 -54.32
CA ILE A 894 49.98 40.41 -53.81
C ILE A 894 50.46 41.30 -54.96
N LYS A 895 49.58 42.21 -55.39
CA LYS A 895 49.92 43.23 -56.36
C LYS A 895 49.99 44.59 -55.72
N VAL A 896 51.12 45.21 -55.80
CA VAL A 896 51.35 46.56 -55.25
C VAL A 896 51.67 47.53 -56.37
N THR A 897 50.88 48.59 -56.49
CA THR A 897 51.10 49.64 -57.41
C THR A 897 51.27 50.98 -56.68
N LEU A 898 52.37 51.67 -56.85
CA LEU A 898 52.66 52.93 -56.19
C LEU A 898 52.98 54.01 -57.28
N GLY A 899 52.06 54.90 -57.49
CA GLY A 899 52.16 55.91 -58.59
C GLY A 899 52.32 55.28 -59.95
N ARG A 900 53.19 55.87 -60.77
CA ARG A 900 53.67 55.33 -62.05
C ARG A 900 55.07 54.71 -61.92
N VAL A 901 55.47 54.50 -60.68
CA VAL A 901 56.92 54.21 -60.37
C VAL A 901 57.15 52.78 -60.05
N VAL A 902 56.23 52.11 -59.27
CA VAL A 902 56.37 50.71 -58.87
C VAL A 902 55.09 49.93 -59.21
N SER A 903 55.28 48.83 -59.87
CA SER A 903 54.25 47.80 -60.03
C SER A 903 54.88 46.43 -59.77
N VAL A 904 54.52 45.78 -58.72
CA VAL A 904 55.05 44.44 -58.30
C VAL A 904 53.90 43.50 -58.21
#